data_9bd4d8b969ecfde3558d6a72dd88e84e
#
_entry.id   9bd4d8b969ecfde3558d6a72dd88e84e
#
_cell.length_a   1.000
_cell.length_b   1.000
_cell.length_c   1.000
_cell.angle_alpha   90.00
_cell.angle_beta   90.00
_cell.angle_gamma   90.00
#
_symmetry.space_group_name_H-M   'P 1'
#
loop_
_entity.id
_entity.type
_entity.pdbx_description
1 polymer ?
#
loop_
_entity_poly.entity_id
_entity_poly.type
_entity_poly.pdbx_seq_one_letter_code
_entity_poly.pdbx_strand_id
1 'polypeptide(L)'
;MLMPREIVLGNGELLVNLDANLYVRDLYYPYVGWANHVGGYRCRVGVWTQAGGLAWLGDSGWDRQVAYAPDTLVTDCTLRHAGQRLRLSVSQAVLQDRNIFVQRFTVENLADDDREVRLFFAHDLRIDESDIGDTAFYQPWDKAMIHYKRDRYFLFGGEVAPGVPEAGESIWQYACGEKGFRGAEGTWRDAEDGLLSMNAIAQGSVDSVVSYRLTVPARGQGTLRLWMAAHESAEEVADLQNSLRTQGFEEALAETAAHWQSYSKIAQGMNLEALPPRVADLFTRSLLLIRTQADRRGAILASNDSDIMETARAHYSYMWPRDGALVSYAVDKVGLRDITRPFFEFCARVLPKDRPALMHKYGPDGTLGASWHPWVVDGGEPEIPFQEDGTALVIWSLWNHYQQHGDKDFLASLYRRFARPAAEFLVRFRDPKTRIPLPSWDVWEERRGAHIWTTAAVVAALEAAAAMALLLGDAKPADMFHKAAEETREAILTHFWDDDAGLFARMVTPDGTGGVTRDLTVDASAASVFCFGVLPADHPKVVAMMEALGRRLWVKAGAGGLARYERDYYFRVDDDFDKVPGNPWIICTLWLADWYIAIAKNEAEMRGALDLLEWACRCALPTGVLPEQVHPHTLQPLSVAPLTWSHSQFVLTVANYCEKLAALSAPQE
;
A
#
# COMPACT_ATOMS: atom_id res chain seq x y z
N MET A 1 1.98 -15.18 -14.03
CA MET A 1 0.74 -14.68 -13.46
C MET A 1 1.12 -13.94 -12.19
N LEU A 2 0.78 -12.66 -12.08
CA LEU A 2 1.04 -11.87 -10.88
C LEU A 2 0.38 -12.56 -9.68
N MET A 3 1.10 -12.72 -8.60
CA MET A 3 0.58 -13.28 -7.35
C MET A 3 0.44 -12.13 -6.34
N PRO A 4 -0.78 -11.72 -5.99
CA PRO A 4 -0.99 -10.63 -5.04
C PRO A 4 -0.36 -10.95 -3.69
N ARG A 5 -0.06 -9.90 -2.91
CA ARG A 5 0.41 -10.05 -1.53
C ARG A 5 -0.80 -10.25 -0.63
N GLU A 6 -1.11 -11.53 -0.36
CA GLU A 6 -2.24 -11.91 0.51
C GLU A 6 -2.04 -11.42 1.94
N ILE A 7 -0.81 -11.40 2.42
CA ILE A 7 -0.46 -11.03 3.78
C ILE A 7 0.62 -9.96 3.75
N VAL A 8 0.39 -8.90 4.51
CA VAL A 8 1.28 -7.75 4.68
C VAL A 8 1.49 -7.52 6.17
N LEU A 9 2.73 -7.64 6.64
CA LEU A 9 3.11 -7.53 8.05
C LEU A 9 4.25 -6.52 8.19
N GLY A 10 4.09 -5.52 9.06
CA GLY A 10 5.12 -4.50 9.21
C GLY A 10 5.00 -3.67 10.48
N ASN A 11 6.08 -2.95 10.82
CA ASN A 11 6.16 -2.08 11.99
C ASN A 11 6.60 -0.64 11.67
N GLY A 12 6.71 -0.31 10.37
CA GLY A 12 7.19 0.99 9.89
C GLY A 12 8.69 1.07 9.62
N GLU A 13 9.44 -0.05 9.77
CA GLU A 13 10.84 -0.23 9.35
C GLU A 13 11.04 -1.55 8.63
N LEU A 14 10.60 -2.65 9.27
CA LEU A 14 10.57 -3.98 8.69
C LEU A 14 9.19 -4.22 8.09
N LEU A 15 9.15 -4.62 6.82
CA LEU A 15 7.94 -5.05 6.12
C LEU A 15 8.16 -6.41 5.47
N VAL A 16 7.25 -7.34 5.73
CA VAL A 16 7.25 -8.71 5.17
C VAL A 16 5.93 -8.96 4.47
N ASN A 17 6.00 -9.24 3.17
CA ASN A 17 4.83 -9.61 2.37
C ASN A 17 4.87 -11.08 1.98
N LEU A 18 3.75 -11.77 2.14
CA LEU A 18 3.60 -13.18 1.78
C LEU A 18 2.49 -13.36 0.73
N ASP A 19 2.67 -14.39 -0.09
CA ASP A 19 1.63 -14.86 -1.01
C ASP A 19 0.69 -15.88 -0.34
N ALA A 20 -0.30 -16.37 -1.08
CA ALA A 20 -1.26 -17.38 -0.61
C ALA A 20 -0.63 -18.72 -0.21
N ASN A 21 0.63 -18.97 -0.56
CA ASN A 21 1.39 -20.15 -0.16
C ASN A 21 2.18 -19.94 1.13
N LEU A 22 2.03 -18.79 1.78
CA LEU A 22 2.83 -18.32 2.91
C LEU A 22 4.33 -18.20 2.58
N TYR A 23 4.68 -18.00 1.32
CA TYR A 23 6.04 -17.70 0.90
C TYR A 23 6.32 -16.21 1.07
N VAL A 24 7.45 -15.87 1.69
CA VAL A 24 7.90 -14.48 1.72
C VAL A 24 8.31 -14.08 0.30
N ARG A 25 7.65 -13.06 -0.23
CA ARG A 25 7.84 -12.53 -1.58
C ARG A 25 8.56 -11.18 -1.58
N ASP A 26 8.35 -10.37 -0.53
CA ASP A 26 9.05 -9.13 -0.31
C ASP A 26 9.50 -9.04 1.15
N LEU A 27 10.70 -8.54 1.35
CA LEU A 27 11.30 -8.25 2.64
C LEU A 27 11.99 -6.91 2.55
N TYR A 28 11.40 -5.88 3.13
CA TYR A 28 11.93 -4.52 3.12
C TYR A 28 12.52 -4.15 4.46
N TYR A 29 13.75 -3.65 4.45
CA TYR A 29 14.49 -3.13 5.59
C TYR A 29 15.68 -2.28 5.10
N PRO A 30 16.07 -1.13 5.73
CA PRO A 30 15.53 -0.55 6.97
C PRO A 30 14.36 0.43 6.73
N TYR A 31 13.86 0.53 5.52
CA TYR A 31 12.72 1.36 5.17
C TYR A 31 11.57 0.48 4.66
N VAL A 32 10.35 0.89 4.97
CA VAL A 32 9.18 0.34 4.29
C VAL A 32 9.26 0.72 2.81
N GLY A 33 9.62 -0.22 1.94
CA GLY A 33 9.71 -0.02 0.50
C GLY A 33 11.12 0.04 -0.08
N TRP A 34 12.20 0.04 0.73
CA TRP A 34 13.59 -0.04 0.26
C TRP A 34 14.58 -0.46 1.36
N ALA A 35 15.58 -1.35 1.08
CA ALA A 35 15.65 -2.18 -0.12
C ALA A 35 14.78 -3.43 0.04
N ASN A 36 14.37 -4.06 -1.10
CA ASN A 36 13.72 -5.37 -1.08
C ASN A 36 14.77 -6.48 -1.09
N HIS A 37 14.87 -7.22 0.01
CA HIS A 37 15.88 -8.27 0.18
C HIS A 37 15.45 -9.65 -0.32
N VAL A 38 14.28 -9.77 -0.96
CA VAL A 38 13.80 -11.01 -1.60
C VAL A 38 13.47 -10.79 -3.08
N GLY A 39 13.04 -9.61 -3.47
CA GLY A 39 12.52 -9.21 -4.79
C GLY A 39 12.83 -10.12 -5.99
N GLY A 40 11.79 -10.77 -6.52
CA GLY A 40 11.87 -11.75 -7.61
C GLY A 40 12.17 -13.19 -7.15
N TYR A 41 12.68 -13.40 -5.94
CA TYR A 41 12.84 -14.71 -5.30
C TYR A 41 11.69 -15.02 -4.34
N ARG A 42 11.86 -16.06 -3.51
CA ARG A 42 10.86 -16.42 -2.50
C ARG A 42 11.47 -17.30 -1.40
N CYS A 43 11.20 -16.98 -0.13
CA CYS A 43 11.49 -17.92 0.93
C CYS A 43 10.35 -18.95 1.02
N ARG A 44 10.72 -20.23 1.02
CA ARG A 44 9.77 -21.35 0.92
C ARG A 44 9.68 -22.10 2.23
N VAL A 45 8.53 -22.73 2.45
CA VAL A 45 8.31 -23.66 3.55
C VAL A 45 7.91 -25.01 2.99
N GLY A 46 8.52 -26.08 3.47
CA GLY A 46 8.23 -27.44 3.07
C GLY A 46 8.04 -28.37 4.27
N VAL A 47 7.29 -29.44 4.08
CA VAL A 47 7.04 -30.47 5.09
C VAL A 47 7.41 -31.82 4.51
N TRP A 48 8.20 -32.60 5.24
CA TRP A 48 8.58 -33.94 4.86
C TRP A 48 8.08 -34.96 5.88
N THR A 49 7.57 -36.08 5.40
CA THR A 49 7.30 -37.28 6.20
C THR A 49 7.83 -38.50 5.48
N GLN A 50 8.17 -39.57 6.27
CA GLN A 50 8.68 -40.81 5.69
C GLN A 50 7.72 -41.43 4.66
N ALA A 51 6.41 -41.32 4.87
CA ALA A 51 5.39 -41.90 4.00
C ALA A 51 5.08 -41.05 2.76
N GLY A 52 5.21 -39.73 2.86
CA GLY A 52 4.77 -38.78 1.81
C GLY A 52 5.89 -38.03 1.09
N GLY A 53 7.14 -38.17 1.55
CA GLY A 53 8.27 -37.37 1.03
C GLY A 53 8.12 -35.88 1.35
N LEU A 54 8.85 -35.04 0.62
CA LEU A 54 8.79 -33.58 0.72
C LEU A 54 7.58 -33.04 -0.04
N ALA A 55 6.85 -32.12 0.58
CA ALA A 55 5.81 -31.30 -0.01
C ALA A 55 6.04 -29.83 0.35
N TRP A 56 6.34 -28.97 -0.61
CA TRP A 56 6.41 -27.53 -0.40
C TRP A 56 5.00 -26.95 -0.26
N LEU A 57 4.83 -25.90 0.56
CA LEU A 57 3.50 -25.29 0.76
C LEU A 57 2.89 -24.71 -0.53
N GLY A 58 3.71 -24.47 -1.58
CA GLY A 58 3.22 -24.07 -2.90
C GLY A 58 2.75 -25.20 -3.82
N ASP A 59 2.97 -26.46 -3.45
CA ASP A 59 2.57 -27.60 -4.26
C ASP A 59 1.04 -27.79 -4.29
N SER A 60 0.53 -28.51 -5.28
CA SER A 60 -0.91 -28.68 -5.53
C SER A 60 -1.66 -29.52 -4.49
N GLY A 61 -0.94 -30.21 -3.59
CA GLY A 61 -1.56 -31.10 -2.58
C GLY A 61 -2.16 -30.41 -1.36
N TRP A 62 -1.96 -29.11 -1.20
CA TRP A 62 -2.38 -28.33 -0.05
C TRP A 62 -3.72 -27.63 -0.30
N ASP A 63 -4.66 -27.81 0.62
CA ASP A 63 -5.83 -26.94 0.81
C ASP A 63 -5.46 -25.83 1.81
N ARG A 64 -5.71 -24.56 1.46
CA ARG A 64 -5.21 -23.38 2.19
C ARG A 64 -6.35 -22.44 2.54
N GLN A 65 -6.40 -22.06 3.81
CA GLN A 65 -7.21 -20.93 4.30
C GLN A 65 -6.26 -19.90 4.88
N VAL A 66 -6.16 -18.75 4.22
CA VAL A 66 -5.26 -17.66 4.59
C VAL A 66 -6.09 -16.50 5.12
N ALA A 67 -5.85 -16.10 6.35
CA ALA A 67 -6.57 -15.01 7.01
C ALA A 67 -5.68 -14.33 8.05
N TYR A 68 -6.16 -13.20 8.56
CA TYR A 68 -5.66 -12.60 9.80
C TYR A 68 -6.61 -12.93 10.96
N ALA A 69 -6.08 -12.97 12.17
CA ALA A 69 -6.89 -12.95 13.38
C ALA A 69 -7.69 -11.63 13.45
N PRO A 70 -8.91 -11.64 14.02
CA PRO A 70 -9.77 -10.46 14.06
C PRO A 70 -9.07 -9.23 14.62
N ASP A 71 -9.25 -8.09 13.96
CA ASP A 71 -8.72 -6.76 14.34
C ASP A 71 -7.20 -6.70 14.53
N THR A 72 -6.45 -7.60 13.89
CA THR A 72 -4.99 -7.65 14.00
C THR A 72 -4.30 -7.80 12.63
N LEU A 73 -2.97 -7.61 12.62
CA LEU A 73 -2.07 -8.10 11.57
C LEU A 73 -1.23 -9.29 12.11
N VAL A 74 -1.86 -10.16 12.87
CA VAL A 74 -1.35 -11.51 13.17
C VAL A 74 -2.12 -12.49 12.30
N THR A 75 -1.42 -13.36 11.59
CA THR A 75 -2.09 -14.32 10.70
C THR A 75 -2.77 -15.45 11.47
N ASP A 76 -3.87 -15.94 10.93
CA ASP A 76 -4.58 -17.15 11.37
C ASP A 76 -4.84 -18.02 10.13
N CYS A 77 -3.82 -18.81 9.77
CA CYS A 77 -3.83 -19.61 8.55
C CYS A 77 -3.94 -21.10 8.88
N THR A 78 -4.71 -21.81 8.07
CA THR A 78 -4.82 -23.28 8.16
C THR A 78 -4.50 -23.90 6.80
N LEU A 79 -3.59 -24.88 6.79
CA LEU A 79 -3.23 -25.64 5.60
C LEU A 79 -3.43 -27.13 5.88
N ARG A 80 -4.02 -27.85 4.91
CA ARG A 80 -4.25 -29.29 5.04
C ARG A 80 -3.70 -30.02 3.82
N HIS A 81 -2.93 -31.07 4.06
CA HIS A 81 -2.44 -31.96 3.01
C HIS A 81 -2.96 -33.39 3.23
N ALA A 82 -3.90 -33.82 2.38
CA ALA A 82 -4.55 -35.13 2.54
C ALA A 82 -3.55 -36.30 2.39
N GLY A 83 -2.65 -36.25 1.40
CA GLY A 83 -1.65 -37.29 1.17
C GLY A 83 -0.62 -37.42 2.31
N GLN A 84 -0.20 -36.30 2.90
CA GLN A 84 0.67 -36.28 4.08
C GLN A 84 -0.09 -36.61 5.37
N ARG A 85 -1.43 -36.57 5.37
CA ARG A 85 -2.30 -36.71 6.56
C ARG A 85 -1.88 -35.73 7.67
N LEU A 86 -1.66 -34.44 7.30
CA LEU A 86 -1.26 -33.35 8.19
C LEU A 86 -2.20 -32.16 8.06
N ARG A 87 -2.33 -31.41 9.17
CA ARG A 87 -2.85 -30.05 9.21
C ARG A 87 -1.79 -29.15 9.85
N LEU A 88 -1.59 -27.98 9.26
CA LEU A 88 -0.77 -26.92 9.83
C LEU A 88 -1.67 -25.75 10.24
N SER A 89 -1.50 -25.26 11.46
CA SER A 89 -2.02 -23.97 11.88
C SER A 89 -0.85 -23.00 12.00
N VAL A 90 -0.93 -21.84 11.32
CA VAL A 90 0.19 -20.93 11.18
C VAL A 90 -0.21 -19.54 11.65
N SER A 91 0.53 -18.99 12.63
CA SER A 91 0.41 -17.60 13.07
C SER A 91 1.74 -16.87 12.81
N GLN A 92 1.67 -15.71 12.15
CA GLN A 92 2.85 -14.92 11.77
C GLN A 92 2.60 -13.45 12.09
N ALA A 93 3.63 -12.72 12.52
CA ALA A 93 3.57 -11.29 12.79
C ALA A 93 4.96 -10.64 12.69
N VAL A 94 5.01 -9.34 12.40
CA VAL A 94 6.18 -8.49 12.67
C VAL A 94 5.94 -7.79 13.99
N LEU A 95 6.89 -7.92 14.93
CA LEU A 95 6.80 -7.29 16.24
C LEU A 95 6.83 -5.77 16.10
N GLN A 96 6.06 -5.04 16.92
CA GLN A 96 5.89 -3.60 16.75
C GLN A 96 7.02 -2.77 17.36
N ASP A 97 7.71 -3.29 18.36
CA ASP A 97 8.78 -2.62 19.11
C ASP A 97 10.19 -2.90 18.56
N ARG A 98 10.34 -3.93 17.71
CA ARG A 98 11.64 -4.35 17.17
C ARG A 98 11.50 -5.10 15.84
N ASN A 99 12.60 -5.13 15.07
CA ASN A 99 12.61 -5.68 13.72
C ASN A 99 12.76 -7.21 13.72
N ILE A 100 11.72 -7.90 14.24
CA ILE A 100 11.63 -9.35 14.27
C ILE A 100 10.31 -9.79 13.60
N PHE A 101 10.43 -10.66 12.60
CA PHE A 101 9.32 -11.42 12.04
C PHE A 101 9.23 -12.75 12.74
N VAL A 102 8.12 -13.02 13.42
CA VAL A 102 7.87 -14.26 14.19
C VAL A 102 6.85 -15.15 13.51
N GLN A 103 7.04 -16.45 13.60
CA GLN A 103 6.18 -17.47 12.97
C GLN A 103 5.98 -18.65 13.91
N ARG A 104 4.74 -19.04 14.14
CA ARG A 104 4.38 -20.25 14.89
C ARG A 104 3.69 -21.25 13.97
N PHE A 105 4.28 -22.45 13.83
CA PHE A 105 3.71 -23.57 13.10
C PHE A 105 3.27 -24.65 14.08
N THR A 106 1.97 -24.93 14.16
CA THR A 106 1.45 -26.08 14.88
C THR A 106 1.10 -27.17 13.88
N VAL A 107 1.78 -28.30 13.98
CA VAL A 107 1.62 -29.47 13.12
C VAL A 107 0.72 -30.48 13.82
N GLU A 108 -0.44 -30.77 13.27
CA GLU A 108 -1.35 -31.79 13.71
C GLU A 108 -1.18 -33.05 12.85
N ASN A 109 -0.91 -34.19 13.51
CA ASN A 109 -0.83 -35.48 12.88
C ASN A 109 -2.23 -36.12 12.77
N LEU A 110 -2.73 -36.26 11.54
CA LEU A 110 -4.04 -36.86 11.25
C LEU A 110 -3.96 -38.39 11.05
N ALA A 111 -2.82 -39.03 11.34
CA ALA A 111 -2.62 -40.46 11.28
C ALA A 111 -2.86 -41.12 12.65
N ASP A 112 -2.94 -42.47 12.67
CA ASP A 112 -3.19 -43.25 13.86
C ASP A 112 -1.91 -43.75 14.51
N ASP A 113 -0.75 -43.37 14.03
CA ASP A 113 0.59 -43.72 14.47
C ASP A 113 1.41 -42.45 14.78
N ASP A 114 2.37 -42.55 15.68
CA ASP A 114 3.36 -41.54 15.98
C ASP A 114 4.26 -41.34 14.76
N ARG A 115 4.54 -40.09 14.38
CA ARG A 115 5.34 -39.84 13.20
C ARG A 115 6.38 -38.76 13.40
N GLU A 116 7.53 -39.00 12.76
CA GLU A 116 8.49 -37.92 12.53
C GLU A 116 8.00 -37.01 11.40
N VAL A 117 7.97 -35.73 11.69
CA VAL A 117 7.70 -34.66 10.71
C VAL A 117 8.89 -33.71 10.67
N ARG A 118 9.40 -33.43 9.51
CA ARG A 118 10.47 -32.46 9.30
C ARG A 118 9.92 -31.24 8.58
N LEU A 119 10.21 -30.05 9.10
CA LEU A 119 9.88 -28.79 8.44
C LEU A 119 11.16 -28.18 7.90
N PHE A 120 11.09 -27.75 6.64
CA PHE A 120 12.20 -27.12 5.90
C PHE A 120 11.85 -25.67 5.61
N PHE A 121 12.78 -24.76 5.88
CA PHE A 121 12.66 -23.33 5.60
C PHE A 121 13.82 -22.92 4.70
N ALA A 122 13.49 -22.59 3.45
CA ALA A 122 14.45 -22.13 2.47
C ALA A 122 14.46 -20.59 2.45
N HIS A 123 15.63 -19.99 2.68
CA HIS A 123 15.86 -18.55 2.72
C HIS A 123 16.58 -18.15 1.42
N ASP A 124 15.81 -17.59 0.51
CA ASP A 124 16.27 -17.20 -0.83
C ASP A 124 16.31 -15.66 -0.89
N LEU A 125 17.38 -15.08 -0.33
CA LEU A 125 17.55 -13.64 -0.23
C LEU A 125 18.31 -13.06 -1.43
N ARG A 126 18.11 -11.78 -1.64
CA ARG A 126 18.79 -10.89 -2.57
C ARG A 126 19.10 -9.59 -1.87
N ILE A 127 20.07 -9.61 -0.95
CA ILE A 127 20.33 -8.49 -0.07
C ILE A 127 20.75 -7.25 -0.88
N ASP A 128 20.14 -6.10 -0.55
CA ASP A 128 20.30 -4.83 -1.28
C ASP A 128 20.04 -4.98 -2.79
N GLU A 129 19.03 -5.78 -3.14
CA GLU A 129 18.54 -5.95 -4.53
C GLU A 129 19.60 -6.44 -5.52
N SER A 130 20.65 -7.12 -5.03
CA SER A 130 21.79 -7.57 -5.84
C SER A 130 22.21 -8.98 -5.43
N ASP A 131 22.50 -9.84 -6.43
CA ASP A 131 22.95 -11.22 -6.24
C ASP A 131 24.47 -11.35 -6.05
N ILE A 132 25.16 -10.26 -5.72
CA ILE A 132 26.64 -10.24 -5.65
C ILE A 132 27.08 -9.90 -4.22
N GLY A 133 27.94 -10.76 -3.65
CA GLY A 133 28.66 -10.50 -2.42
C GLY A 133 27.87 -10.80 -1.16
N ASP A 134 26.80 -11.58 -1.24
CA ASP A 134 26.06 -12.10 -0.11
C ASP A 134 26.85 -13.23 0.56
N THR A 135 26.66 -13.41 1.85
CA THR A 135 27.18 -14.55 2.61
C THR A 135 26.06 -15.15 3.45
N ALA A 136 25.94 -16.48 3.44
CA ALA A 136 25.08 -17.24 4.34
C ALA A 136 25.94 -18.20 5.15
N PHE A 137 25.73 -18.24 6.48
CA PHE A 137 26.46 -19.16 7.34
C PHE A 137 25.67 -19.58 8.57
N TYR A 138 25.89 -20.81 9.03
CA TYR A 138 25.36 -21.29 10.28
C TYR A 138 26.21 -20.84 11.47
N GLN A 139 25.58 -20.14 12.42
CA GLN A 139 26.21 -19.64 13.65
C GLN A 139 25.90 -20.58 14.82
N PRO A 140 26.89 -21.39 15.30
CA PRO A 140 26.63 -22.44 16.28
C PRO A 140 26.32 -21.91 17.69
N TRP A 141 26.84 -20.75 18.08
CA TRP A 141 26.60 -20.16 19.40
C TRP A 141 25.17 -19.63 19.54
N ASP A 142 24.64 -19.03 18.50
CA ASP A 142 23.27 -18.52 18.45
C ASP A 142 22.29 -19.58 17.97
N LYS A 143 22.80 -20.73 17.47
CA LYS A 143 22.02 -21.79 16.83
C LYS A 143 21.09 -21.25 15.74
N ALA A 144 21.64 -20.42 14.87
CA ALA A 144 20.90 -19.68 13.88
C ALA A 144 21.62 -19.69 12.52
N MET A 145 20.84 -19.49 11.44
CA MET A 145 21.35 -19.21 10.10
C MET A 145 21.41 -17.69 9.92
N ILE A 146 22.56 -17.16 9.52
CA ILE A 146 22.76 -15.73 9.27
C ILE A 146 23.03 -15.51 7.78
N HIS A 147 22.28 -14.60 7.17
CA HIS A 147 22.57 -14.02 5.88
C HIS A 147 23.01 -12.58 6.07
N TYR A 148 24.09 -12.16 5.39
CA TYR A 148 24.53 -10.79 5.46
C TYR A 148 25.20 -10.28 4.20
N LYS A 149 25.17 -8.97 4.05
CA LYS A 149 25.93 -8.17 3.09
C LYS A 149 26.16 -6.79 3.66
N ARG A 150 27.45 -6.37 3.80
CA ARG A 150 27.82 -5.07 4.38
C ARG A 150 27.21 -4.87 5.78
N ASP A 151 26.30 -3.91 5.90
CA ASP A 151 25.56 -3.52 7.10
C ASP A 151 24.11 -4.03 7.10
N ARG A 152 23.82 -5.12 6.39
CA ARG A 152 22.52 -5.78 6.38
C ARG A 152 22.67 -7.21 6.85
N TYR A 153 22.08 -7.50 7.99
CA TYR A 153 22.13 -8.82 8.64
C TYR A 153 20.72 -9.34 8.88
N PHE A 154 20.49 -10.59 8.50
CA PHE A 154 19.26 -11.32 8.72
C PHE A 154 19.59 -12.61 9.43
N LEU A 155 19.13 -12.75 10.69
CA LEU A 155 19.29 -13.93 11.48
C LEU A 155 18.00 -14.75 11.48
N PHE A 156 18.06 -16.01 11.11
CA PHE A 156 16.95 -16.97 11.12
C PHE A 156 17.19 -17.99 12.23
N GLY A 157 16.33 -17.98 13.25
CA GLY A 157 16.36 -18.86 14.39
C GLY A 157 15.03 -19.57 14.61
N GLY A 158 15.04 -20.53 15.52
CA GLY A 158 13.81 -21.23 15.91
C GLY A 158 14.04 -22.27 16.98
N GLU A 159 12.92 -22.74 17.56
CA GLU A 159 12.90 -23.75 18.60
C GLU A 159 11.64 -24.61 18.50
N VAL A 160 11.75 -25.87 18.89
CA VAL A 160 10.59 -26.75 19.09
C VAL A 160 10.04 -26.46 20.48
N ALA A 161 8.72 -26.18 20.54
CA ALA A 161 8.09 -25.86 21.81
C ALA A 161 8.20 -27.01 22.83
N PRO A 162 8.33 -26.71 24.13
CA PRO A 162 8.38 -27.73 25.18
C PRO A 162 7.19 -28.73 25.16
N GLY A 163 7.43 -29.98 25.46
CA GLY A 163 6.41 -31.05 25.50
C GLY A 163 6.30 -31.89 24.24
N VAL A 164 7.10 -31.62 23.20
CA VAL A 164 7.24 -32.50 22.04
C VAL A 164 8.32 -33.56 22.39
N PRO A 165 7.99 -34.88 22.44
CA PRO A 165 8.97 -35.90 22.71
C PRO A 165 10.10 -35.95 21.70
N GLU A 166 11.34 -36.15 22.14
CA GLU A 166 12.54 -36.30 21.29
C GLU A 166 12.79 -35.14 20.28
N ALA A 167 12.23 -33.95 20.54
CA ALA A 167 12.43 -32.81 19.70
C ALA A 167 13.87 -32.30 19.86
N GLY A 168 14.53 -32.00 18.74
CA GLY A 168 15.72 -31.15 18.72
C GLY A 168 15.32 -29.74 19.14
N GLU A 169 15.99 -29.18 20.14
CA GLU A 169 15.60 -27.85 20.71
C GLU A 169 15.79 -26.68 19.77
N SER A 170 16.46 -26.87 18.59
CA SER A 170 16.78 -25.82 17.62
C SER A 170 16.89 -26.37 16.20
N ILE A 171 17.58 -25.66 15.29
CA ILE A 171 17.91 -26.14 13.94
C ILE A 171 18.56 -27.52 14.04
N TRP A 172 17.93 -28.50 13.39
CA TRP A 172 18.40 -29.87 13.34
C TRP A 172 19.46 -30.10 12.27
N GLN A 173 19.18 -29.63 11.05
CA GLN A 173 20.13 -29.65 9.93
C GLN A 173 20.08 -28.32 9.15
N TYR A 174 21.13 -28.04 8.42
CA TYR A 174 21.26 -26.83 7.62
C TYR A 174 22.07 -27.11 6.35
N ALA A 175 21.89 -26.25 5.34
CA ALA A 175 22.74 -26.18 4.16
C ALA A 175 22.77 -24.74 3.65
N CYS A 176 23.96 -24.26 3.33
CA CYS A 176 24.19 -23.04 2.55
C CYS A 176 24.69 -23.42 1.16
N GLY A 177 24.27 -22.72 0.10
CA GLY A 177 24.69 -23.02 -1.24
C GLY A 177 24.63 -21.82 -2.17
N GLU A 178 25.07 -22.02 -3.40
CA GLU A 178 24.99 -21.02 -4.47
C GLU A 178 23.71 -21.23 -5.28
N LYS A 179 23.10 -20.14 -5.75
CA LYS A 179 21.93 -20.12 -6.62
C LYS A 179 22.19 -19.29 -7.89
N GLY A 180 21.47 -19.61 -8.96
CA GLY A 180 21.53 -18.83 -10.21
C GLY A 180 22.88 -18.86 -10.93
N PHE A 181 23.84 -19.68 -10.49
CA PHE A 181 25.16 -19.80 -11.06
C PHE A 181 25.41 -21.21 -11.57
N ARG A 182 25.92 -21.35 -12.79
CA ARG A 182 26.24 -22.64 -13.45
C ARG A 182 25.08 -23.65 -13.46
N GLY A 183 23.83 -23.16 -13.50
CA GLY A 183 22.64 -23.99 -13.51
C GLY A 183 22.13 -24.43 -12.13
N ALA A 184 22.73 -23.94 -11.03
CA ALA A 184 22.21 -24.19 -9.68
C ALA A 184 20.84 -23.51 -9.50
N GLU A 185 19.82 -24.30 -9.18
CA GLU A 185 18.44 -23.80 -8.96
C GLU A 185 18.25 -23.22 -7.56
N GLY A 186 19.09 -23.64 -6.61
CA GLY A 186 19.06 -23.25 -5.21
C GLY A 186 19.19 -24.42 -4.25
N THR A 187 19.63 -24.12 -3.04
CA THR A 187 19.88 -25.09 -1.96
C THR A 187 18.61 -25.78 -1.45
N TRP A 188 17.42 -25.22 -1.77
CA TRP A 188 16.13 -25.85 -1.48
C TRP A 188 15.98 -27.26 -2.10
N ARG A 189 16.75 -27.58 -3.15
CA ARG A 189 16.81 -28.92 -3.75
C ARG A 189 17.44 -29.96 -2.83
N ASP A 190 18.35 -29.55 -1.94
CA ASP A 190 19.00 -30.43 -0.98
C ASP A 190 18.00 -31.12 -0.02
N ALA A 191 16.84 -30.50 0.20
CA ALA A 191 15.78 -31.05 1.06
C ALA A 191 14.95 -32.18 0.43
N GLU A 192 15.13 -32.55 -0.84
CA GLU A 192 14.25 -33.48 -1.57
C GLU A 192 14.19 -34.88 -0.95
N ASP A 193 15.29 -35.39 -0.42
CA ASP A 193 15.34 -36.69 0.28
C ASP A 193 15.01 -36.58 1.79
N GLY A 194 14.72 -35.39 2.28
CA GLY A 194 14.42 -35.12 3.68
C GLY A 194 15.64 -34.88 4.56
N LEU A 195 16.85 -34.77 4.01
CA LEU A 195 18.10 -34.49 4.70
C LEU A 195 18.78 -33.26 4.12
N LEU A 196 19.70 -32.65 4.87
CA LEU A 196 20.52 -31.53 4.40
C LEU A 196 22.00 -31.86 4.53
N SER A 197 22.81 -31.36 3.60
CA SER A 197 24.24 -31.68 3.45
C SER A 197 25.14 -31.15 4.58
N MET A 198 24.63 -30.34 5.49
CA MET A 198 25.38 -29.71 6.60
C MET A 198 26.49 -28.76 6.11
N ASN A 199 26.37 -28.20 4.89
CA ASN A 199 27.29 -27.16 4.44
C ASN A 199 27.04 -25.88 5.22
N ALA A 200 28.05 -25.45 6.01
CA ALA A 200 27.89 -24.41 7.00
C ALA A 200 28.05 -22.98 6.46
N ILE A 201 28.53 -22.79 5.24
CA ILE A 201 28.82 -21.45 4.68
C ILE A 201 28.81 -21.46 3.15
N ALA A 202 28.28 -20.40 2.56
CA ALA A 202 28.40 -20.09 1.15
C ALA A 202 28.57 -18.59 0.95
N GLN A 203 29.21 -18.19 -0.16
CA GLN A 203 29.47 -16.80 -0.50
C GLN A 203 29.19 -16.56 -1.99
N GLY A 204 28.62 -15.40 -2.34
CA GLY A 204 28.33 -14.99 -3.73
C GLY A 204 26.85 -14.71 -3.92
N SER A 205 26.20 -15.40 -4.88
CA SER A 205 24.75 -15.47 -5.00
C SER A 205 24.29 -16.68 -4.18
N VAL A 206 23.79 -16.46 -2.97
CA VAL A 206 23.59 -17.54 -2.00
C VAL A 206 22.15 -17.64 -1.53
N ASP A 207 21.79 -18.87 -1.17
CA ASP A 207 20.59 -19.19 -0.40
C ASP A 207 20.94 -20.17 0.73
N SER A 208 19.99 -20.49 1.60
CA SER A 208 20.15 -21.51 2.62
C SER A 208 18.85 -22.26 2.87
N VAL A 209 18.97 -23.46 3.45
CA VAL A 209 17.85 -24.20 4.00
C VAL A 209 18.20 -24.63 5.41
N VAL A 210 17.22 -24.52 6.31
CA VAL A 210 17.29 -25.08 7.66
C VAL A 210 16.13 -26.05 7.87
N SER A 211 16.33 -27.05 8.72
CA SER A 211 15.26 -27.99 9.07
C SER A 211 15.11 -28.16 10.58
N TYR A 212 13.88 -28.47 10.96
CA TYR A 212 13.48 -28.80 12.32
C TYR A 212 12.79 -30.16 12.29
N ARG A 213 13.02 -30.96 13.33
CA ARG A 213 12.48 -32.30 13.44
C ARG A 213 11.56 -32.40 14.64
N LEU A 214 10.34 -32.89 14.43
CA LEU A 214 9.31 -33.10 15.44
C LEU A 214 8.85 -34.53 15.40
N THR A 215 8.74 -35.17 16.57
CA THR A 215 7.96 -36.41 16.73
C THR A 215 6.56 -36.01 17.17
N VAL A 216 5.56 -36.24 16.32
CA VAL A 216 4.18 -35.84 16.56
C VAL A 216 3.35 -37.08 16.85
N PRO A 217 2.76 -37.20 18.07
CA PRO A 217 1.97 -38.36 18.46
C PRO A 217 0.79 -38.64 17.54
N ALA A 218 0.33 -39.87 17.51
CA ALA A 218 -0.90 -40.25 16.81
C ALA A 218 -2.05 -39.33 17.22
N ARG A 219 -2.71 -38.71 16.25
CA ARG A 219 -3.81 -37.73 16.47
C ARG A 219 -3.43 -36.55 17.38
N GLY A 220 -2.13 -36.35 17.63
CA GLY A 220 -1.59 -35.26 18.46
C GLY A 220 -1.05 -34.13 17.64
N GLN A 221 -0.38 -33.21 18.32
CA GLN A 221 0.22 -32.02 17.69
C GLN A 221 1.62 -31.72 18.25
N GLY A 222 2.41 -31.01 17.47
CA GLY A 222 3.69 -30.45 17.86
C GLY A 222 3.81 -29.02 17.35
N THR A 223 4.50 -28.13 18.08
CA THR A 223 4.62 -26.69 17.74
C THR A 223 6.07 -26.33 17.53
N LEU A 224 6.33 -25.58 16.45
CA LEU A 224 7.60 -24.95 16.10
C LEU A 224 7.44 -23.43 16.16
N ARG A 225 8.38 -22.75 16.82
CA ARG A 225 8.49 -21.28 16.89
C ARG A 225 9.70 -20.83 16.11
N LEU A 226 9.54 -19.88 15.23
CA LEU A 226 10.57 -19.38 14.33
C LEU A 226 10.60 -17.87 14.38
N TRP A 227 11.76 -17.29 14.08
CA TRP A 227 11.91 -15.86 13.95
C TRP A 227 12.98 -15.49 12.92
N MET A 228 12.81 -14.34 12.32
CA MET A 228 13.83 -13.67 11.53
C MET A 228 14.04 -12.27 12.15
N ALA A 229 15.27 -11.99 12.57
CA ALA A 229 15.68 -10.67 13.08
C ALA A 229 16.49 -9.92 12.01
N ALA A 230 16.24 -8.62 11.85
CA ALA A 230 16.93 -7.76 10.89
C ALA A 230 17.59 -6.58 11.61
N HIS A 231 18.91 -6.39 11.39
CA HIS A 231 19.67 -5.23 11.91
C HIS A 231 20.96 -4.99 11.09
N GLU A 232 21.80 -4.05 11.54
CA GLU A 232 22.98 -3.58 10.82
C GLU A 232 24.26 -4.36 11.15
N SER A 233 24.25 -5.25 12.18
CA SER A 233 25.39 -6.07 12.56
C SER A 233 24.99 -7.45 13.09
N ALA A 234 25.96 -8.37 13.13
CA ALA A 234 25.75 -9.72 13.68
C ALA A 234 25.46 -9.70 15.19
N GLU A 235 26.05 -8.79 15.92
CA GLU A 235 25.83 -8.62 17.36
C GLU A 235 24.40 -8.16 17.64
N GLU A 236 23.92 -7.16 16.93
CA GLU A 236 22.59 -6.60 17.11
C GLU A 236 21.46 -7.58 16.74
N VAL A 237 21.63 -8.40 15.68
CA VAL A 237 20.61 -9.44 15.37
C VAL A 237 20.62 -10.55 16.41
N ALA A 238 21.77 -10.89 17.02
CA ALA A 238 21.86 -11.83 18.14
C ALA A 238 21.19 -11.26 19.40
N ASP A 239 21.38 -9.97 19.70
CA ASP A 239 20.72 -9.28 20.81
C ASP A 239 19.20 -9.24 20.64
N LEU A 240 18.69 -9.00 19.42
CA LEU A 240 17.26 -9.09 19.12
C LEU A 240 16.73 -10.51 19.39
N GLN A 241 17.42 -11.55 18.95
CA GLN A 241 17.04 -12.93 19.25
C GLN A 241 17.03 -13.21 20.78
N ASN A 242 18.05 -12.76 21.50
CA ASN A 242 18.15 -12.94 22.95
C ASN A 242 17.04 -12.19 23.68
N SER A 243 16.67 -11.01 23.20
CA SER A 243 15.55 -10.22 23.76
C SER A 243 14.21 -10.97 23.59
N LEU A 244 13.97 -11.59 22.41
CA LEU A 244 12.78 -12.39 22.15
C LEU A 244 12.74 -13.63 23.05
N ARG A 245 13.88 -14.33 23.21
CA ARG A 245 13.97 -15.51 24.10
C ARG A 245 13.74 -15.14 25.56
N THR A 246 14.21 -13.98 26.00
CA THR A 246 14.05 -13.49 27.37
C THR A 246 12.61 -13.11 27.68
N GLN A 247 11.94 -12.41 26.77
CA GLN A 247 10.53 -12.05 26.90
C GLN A 247 9.61 -13.29 26.79
N GLY A 248 9.94 -14.18 25.88
CA GLY A 248 9.10 -15.32 25.52
C GLY A 248 8.28 -15.09 24.25
N PHE A 249 8.33 -16.06 23.35
CA PHE A 249 7.69 -15.98 22.02
C PHE A 249 6.18 -15.71 22.09
N GLU A 250 5.45 -16.42 22.96
CA GLU A 250 3.99 -16.28 23.05
C GLU A 250 3.57 -14.92 23.60
N GLU A 251 4.34 -14.38 24.54
CA GLU A 251 4.11 -13.06 25.11
C GLU A 251 4.32 -11.97 24.04
N ALA A 252 5.43 -12.03 23.27
CA ALA A 252 5.71 -11.09 22.18
C ALA A 252 4.62 -11.11 21.09
N LEU A 253 4.13 -12.30 20.72
CA LEU A 253 3.04 -12.46 19.77
C LEU A 253 1.72 -11.88 20.30
N ALA A 254 1.41 -12.13 21.59
CA ALA A 254 0.20 -11.61 22.24
C ALA A 254 0.23 -10.08 22.36
N GLU A 255 1.36 -9.48 22.73
CA GLU A 255 1.53 -8.03 22.79
C GLU A 255 1.35 -7.39 21.40
N THR A 256 1.89 -8.03 20.34
CA THR A 256 1.69 -7.56 18.95
C THR A 256 0.21 -7.61 18.57
N ALA A 257 -0.51 -8.67 18.92
CA ALA A 257 -1.95 -8.76 18.70
C ALA A 257 -2.72 -7.65 19.45
N ALA A 258 -2.39 -7.43 20.72
CA ALA A 258 -3.00 -6.39 21.55
C ALA A 258 -2.72 -4.98 21.01
N HIS A 259 -1.51 -4.73 20.50
CA HIS A 259 -1.18 -3.46 19.82
C HIS A 259 -2.13 -3.21 18.65
N TRP A 260 -2.29 -4.17 17.75
CA TRP A 260 -3.16 -4.02 16.59
C TRP A 260 -4.63 -3.87 16.96
N GLN A 261 -5.12 -4.62 17.95
CA GLN A 261 -6.47 -4.47 18.49
C GLN A 261 -6.70 -3.10 19.12
N SER A 262 -5.69 -2.50 19.73
CA SER A 262 -5.76 -1.13 20.23
C SER A 262 -5.77 -0.12 19.09
N TYR A 263 -4.95 -0.34 18.06
CA TYR A 263 -4.87 0.53 16.89
C TYR A 263 -6.18 0.53 16.08
N SER A 264 -6.81 -0.63 15.90
CA SER A 264 -8.10 -0.74 15.19
C SER A 264 -9.22 0.07 15.86
N LYS A 265 -9.11 0.31 17.18
CA LYS A 265 -10.09 1.05 17.95
C LYS A 265 -9.98 2.57 17.85
N ILE A 266 -8.97 3.13 17.23
CA ILE A 266 -8.78 4.59 17.11
C ILE A 266 -9.98 5.23 16.37
N ALA A 267 -10.59 4.55 15.41
CA ALA A 267 -11.77 5.01 14.68
C ALA A 267 -13.12 4.76 15.41
N GLN A 268 -13.12 4.47 16.72
CA GLN A 268 -14.35 4.11 17.50
C GLN A 268 -15.40 5.22 17.58
N GLY A 269 -15.09 6.46 17.19
CA GLY A 269 -16.08 7.56 17.11
C GLY A 269 -17.09 7.40 15.96
N MET A 270 -16.88 6.43 15.05
CA MET A 270 -17.74 6.19 13.90
C MET A 270 -18.72 5.05 14.19
N ASN A 271 -19.98 5.23 13.79
CA ASN A 271 -21.02 4.20 13.92
C ASN A 271 -20.86 3.13 12.83
N LEU A 272 -19.87 2.25 12.99
CA LEU A 272 -19.64 1.13 12.06
C LEU A 272 -20.71 0.02 12.17
N GLU A 273 -21.46 -0.04 13.29
CA GLU A 273 -22.54 -1.02 13.50
C GLU A 273 -23.72 -0.80 12.54
N ALA A 274 -23.86 0.42 11.99
CA ALA A 274 -24.87 0.72 10.97
C ALA A 274 -24.52 0.18 9.57
N LEU A 275 -23.32 -0.34 9.38
CA LEU A 275 -22.81 -0.84 8.09
C LEU A 275 -22.93 -2.37 8.00
N PRO A 276 -23.01 -2.93 6.79
CA PRO A 276 -22.84 -4.37 6.60
C PRO A 276 -21.51 -4.85 7.20
N PRO A 277 -21.48 -6.00 7.91
CA PRO A 277 -20.27 -6.47 8.62
C PRO A 277 -19.02 -6.48 7.75
N ARG A 278 -19.12 -6.95 6.49
CA ARG A 278 -17.97 -6.97 5.58
C ARG A 278 -17.40 -5.60 5.23
N VAL A 279 -18.23 -4.54 5.25
CA VAL A 279 -17.77 -3.16 5.02
C VAL A 279 -17.00 -2.66 6.24
N ALA A 280 -17.52 -2.93 7.45
CA ALA A 280 -16.85 -2.61 8.71
C ALA A 280 -15.52 -3.38 8.88
N ASP A 281 -15.50 -4.68 8.54
CA ASP A 281 -14.30 -5.52 8.59
C ASP A 281 -13.23 -5.00 7.62
N LEU A 282 -13.61 -4.68 6.36
CA LEU A 282 -12.67 -4.15 5.38
C LEU A 282 -12.18 -2.74 5.76
N PHE A 283 -13.01 -1.92 6.36
CA PHE A 283 -12.60 -0.62 6.90
C PHE A 283 -11.50 -0.78 7.95
N THR A 284 -11.72 -1.64 8.96
CA THR A 284 -10.73 -1.94 10.00
C THR A 284 -9.45 -2.50 9.38
N ARG A 285 -9.57 -3.48 8.49
CA ARG A 285 -8.41 -4.06 7.78
C ARG A 285 -7.63 -3.02 6.99
N SER A 286 -8.32 -2.10 6.33
CA SER A 286 -7.69 -1.03 5.53
C SER A 286 -6.86 -0.09 6.40
N LEU A 287 -7.34 0.28 7.60
CA LEU A 287 -6.55 1.10 8.54
C LEU A 287 -5.24 0.42 8.94
N LEU A 288 -5.30 -0.89 9.25
CA LEU A 288 -4.12 -1.66 9.63
C LEU A 288 -3.13 -1.79 8.46
N LEU A 289 -3.62 -2.05 7.24
CA LEU A 289 -2.78 -2.17 6.05
C LEU A 289 -2.13 -0.84 5.69
N ILE A 290 -2.85 0.29 5.74
CA ILE A 290 -2.28 1.62 5.51
C ILE A 290 -1.11 1.88 6.47
N ARG A 291 -1.24 1.50 7.75
CA ARG A 291 -0.14 1.67 8.73
C ARG A 291 1.13 0.93 8.33
N THR A 292 1.02 -0.25 7.72
CA THR A 292 2.20 -1.01 7.25
C THR A 292 2.89 -0.37 6.05
N GLN A 293 2.17 0.42 5.24
CA GLN A 293 2.72 1.12 4.07
C GLN A 293 3.36 2.48 4.43
N ALA A 294 3.27 2.88 5.68
CA ALA A 294 3.85 4.12 6.19
C ALA A 294 5.18 3.86 6.92
N ASP A 295 6.28 4.39 6.38
CA ASP A 295 7.59 4.39 7.03
C ASP A 295 7.59 5.33 8.25
N ARG A 296 8.28 4.95 9.32
CA ARG A 296 8.41 5.77 10.54
C ARG A 296 9.00 7.14 10.28
N ARG A 297 9.78 7.31 9.20
CA ARG A 297 10.43 8.57 8.80
C ARG A 297 9.54 9.44 7.91
N GLY A 298 8.31 8.97 7.61
CA GLY A 298 7.22 9.73 7.03
C GLY A 298 6.88 9.46 5.57
N ALA A 299 7.59 8.62 4.86
CA ALA A 299 7.16 8.22 3.53
C ALA A 299 5.92 7.32 3.59
N ILE A 300 4.88 7.64 2.83
CA ILE A 300 3.71 6.77 2.63
C ILE A 300 3.82 6.19 1.23
N LEU A 301 4.04 4.88 1.14
CA LEU A 301 4.33 4.19 -0.13
C LEU A 301 3.04 3.87 -0.87
N ALA A 302 3.08 3.95 -2.20
CA ALA A 302 1.92 3.61 -3.03
C ALA A 302 1.61 2.12 -2.96
N SER A 303 2.63 1.26 -3.10
CA SER A 303 2.50 -0.19 -2.98
C SER A 303 3.86 -0.84 -2.79
N ASN A 304 3.91 -1.95 -2.07
CA ASN A 304 5.10 -2.76 -1.87
C ASN A 304 5.02 -4.14 -2.55
N ASP A 305 4.15 -4.29 -3.54
CA ASP A 305 4.07 -5.49 -4.39
C ASP A 305 5.10 -5.40 -5.51
N SER A 306 6.14 -6.23 -5.45
CA SER A 306 7.25 -6.20 -6.42
C SER A 306 6.97 -6.98 -7.72
N ASP A 307 5.91 -7.78 -7.81
CA ASP A 307 5.59 -8.54 -9.04
C ASP A 307 5.25 -7.63 -10.22
N ILE A 308 4.88 -6.37 -9.98
CA ILE A 308 4.68 -5.39 -11.04
C ILE A 308 5.92 -5.25 -11.94
N MET A 309 7.13 -5.49 -11.42
CA MET A 309 8.38 -5.44 -12.18
C MET A 309 8.47 -6.48 -13.29
N GLU A 310 7.69 -7.57 -13.24
CA GLU A 310 7.63 -8.56 -14.32
C GLU A 310 7.06 -7.94 -15.60
N THR A 311 6.24 -6.89 -15.49
CA THR A 311 5.54 -6.27 -16.62
C THR A 311 5.93 -4.81 -16.86
N ALA A 312 6.24 -4.03 -15.82
CA ALA A 312 6.38 -2.58 -15.88
C ALA A 312 7.83 -2.06 -15.77
N ARG A 313 8.85 -2.89 -15.55
CA ARG A 313 10.26 -2.51 -15.33
C ARG A 313 10.50 -1.45 -14.24
N ALA A 314 9.50 -1.18 -13.42
CA ALA A 314 9.54 -0.27 -12.29
C ALA A 314 8.59 -0.80 -11.21
N HIS A 315 8.93 -0.55 -9.95
CA HIS A 315 8.07 -0.89 -8.81
C HIS A 315 7.29 0.34 -8.32
N TYR A 316 6.31 0.10 -7.44
CA TYR A 316 5.50 1.13 -6.79
C TYR A 316 5.96 1.45 -5.36
N SER A 317 7.10 0.90 -4.91
CA SER A 317 7.68 1.16 -3.59
C SER A 317 8.32 2.55 -3.51
N TYR A 318 7.54 3.58 -3.86
CA TYR A 318 7.87 4.99 -3.76
C TYR A 318 6.75 5.76 -3.08
N MET A 319 7.08 6.90 -2.53
CA MET A 319 6.14 7.91 -2.06
C MET A 319 5.84 8.89 -3.20
N TRP A 320 4.61 8.89 -3.71
CA TRP A 320 4.07 9.99 -4.52
C TRP A 320 3.45 11.03 -3.58
N PRO A 321 3.82 12.31 -3.70
CA PRO A 321 3.25 13.36 -2.84
C PRO A 321 1.72 13.44 -2.91
N ARG A 322 1.12 13.23 -4.08
CA ARG A 322 -0.33 13.14 -4.28
C ARG A 322 -0.95 12.01 -3.45
N ASP A 323 -0.41 10.79 -3.60
CA ASP A 323 -0.92 9.60 -2.91
C ASP A 323 -0.80 9.78 -1.39
N GLY A 324 0.37 10.19 -0.92
CA GLY A 324 0.60 10.45 0.49
C GLY A 324 -0.33 11.52 1.08
N ALA A 325 -0.64 12.58 0.32
CA ALA A 325 -1.56 13.62 0.74
C ALA A 325 -3.01 13.11 0.86
N LEU A 326 -3.48 12.32 -0.11
CA LEU A 326 -4.83 11.73 -0.09
C LEU A 326 -4.98 10.67 0.99
N VAL A 327 -3.95 9.84 1.19
CA VAL A 327 -3.89 8.90 2.33
C VAL A 327 -3.93 9.67 3.65
N SER A 328 -3.12 10.73 3.79
CA SER A 328 -3.10 11.55 5.01
C SER A 328 -4.47 12.18 5.29
N TYR A 329 -5.14 12.73 4.27
CA TYR A 329 -6.48 13.27 4.43
C TYR A 329 -7.48 12.22 4.93
N ALA A 330 -7.45 11.01 4.36
CA ALA A 330 -8.37 9.94 4.74
C ALA A 330 -8.14 9.46 6.19
N VAL A 331 -6.88 9.27 6.61
CA VAL A 331 -6.56 8.76 7.95
C VAL A 331 -6.67 9.84 9.03
N ASP A 332 -6.43 11.12 8.71
CA ASP A 332 -6.72 12.24 9.62
C ASP A 332 -8.20 12.31 9.96
N LYS A 333 -9.07 12.10 8.98
CA LYS A 333 -10.53 12.12 9.16
C LYS A 333 -11.01 11.09 10.19
N VAL A 334 -10.26 10.00 10.36
CA VAL A 334 -10.55 8.96 11.36
C VAL A 334 -9.64 9.03 12.60
N GLY A 335 -8.83 10.09 12.72
CA GLY A 335 -8.04 10.39 13.92
C GLY A 335 -6.63 9.80 14.00
N LEU A 336 -6.09 9.23 12.89
CA LEU A 336 -4.76 8.61 12.85
C LEU A 336 -3.66 9.61 12.48
N ARG A 337 -3.21 10.42 13.43
CA ARG A 337 -2.16 11.44 13.23
C ARG A 337 -0.72 10.93 13.35
N ASP A 338 -0.49 9.71 13.77
CA ASP A 338 0.84 9.09 13.89
C ASP A 338 1.50 8.83 12.53
N ILE A 339 0.70 8.67 11.47
CA ILE A 339 1.15 8.54 10.08
C ILE A 339 1.34 9.93 9.44
N THR A 340 0.42 10.86 9.69
CA THR A 340 0.30 12.09 8.91
C THR A 340 1.34 13.15 9.31
N ARG A 341 1.65 13.31 10.60
CA ARG A 341 2.67 14.26 11.03
C ARG A 341 4.06 13.96 10.43
N PRO A 342 4.59 12.72 10.51
CA PRO A 342 5.84 12.37 9.83
C PRO A 342 5.80 12.61 8.32
N PHE A 343 4.66 12.38 7.66
CA PHE A 343 4.50 12.63 6.22
C PHE A 343 4.68 14.11 5.85
N PHE A 344 4.06 15.03 6.57
CA PHE A 344 4.25 16.46 6.30
C PHE A 344 5.68 16.92 6.58
N GLU A 345 6.33 16.39 7.60
CA GLU A 345 7.75 16.66 7.86
C GLU A 345 8.66 16.07 6.75
N PHE A 346 8.32 14.91 6.23
CA PHE A 346 9.01 14.32 5.07
C PHE A 346 8.89 15.25 3.85
N CYS A 347 7.68 15.70 3.49
CA CYS A 347 7.46 16.61 2.37
C CYS A 347 8.24 17.93 2.53
N ALA A 348 8.27 18.49 3.75
CA ALA A 348 9.03 19.70 4.03
C ALA A 348 10.56 19.48 3.92
N ARG A 349 11.06 18.29 4.25
CA ARG A 349 12.48 17.93 4.14
C ARG A 349 12.95 17.78 2.70
N VAL A 350 12.10 17.21 1.82
CA VAL A 350 12.46 16.94 0.43
C VAL A 350 12.11 18.08 -0.54
N LEU A 351 11.45 19.15 -0.07
CA LEU A 351 11.10 20.30 -0.90
C LEU A 351 12.34 21.04 -1.39
N PRO A 352 12.60 21.16 -2.72
CA PRO A 352 13.73 21.92 -3.24
C PRO A 352 13.62 23.41 -2.90
N LYS A 353 14.73 24.03 -2.46
CA LYS A 353 14.75 25.44 -2.02
C LYS A 353 14.66 26.45 -3.15
N ASP A 354 15.29 26.14 -4.26
CA ASP A 354 15.35 27.00 -5.47
C ASP A 354 14.08 26.92 -6.30
N ARG A 355 13.37 25.84 -6.19
CA ARG A 355 12.14 25.54 -6.91
C ARG A 355 11.18 24.79 -5.99
N PRO A 356 10.37 25.50 -5.18
CA PRO A 356 9.57 24.90 -4.12
C PRO A 356 8.32 24.18 -4.66
N ALA A 357 8.56 23.14 -5.48
CA ALA A 357 7.59 22.18 -5.96
C ALA A 357 8.14 20.78 -5.73
N LEU A 358 7.32 19.89 -5.22
CA LEU A 358 7.66 18.49 -5.02
C LEU A 358 7.82 17.81 -6.38
N MET A 359 8.81 16.94 -6.48
CA MET A 359 9.05 16.14 -7.67
C MET A 359 8.02 15.00 -7.77
N HIS A 360 8.04 14.31 -8.89
CA HIS A 360 7.10 13.23 -9.22
C HIS A 360 6.94 12.20 -8.08
N LYS A 361 8.03 11.61 -7.60
CA LYS A 361 8.04 10.63 -6.51
C LYS A 361 9.40 10.56 -5.82
N TYR A 362 9.41 9.99 -4.62
CA TYR A 362 10.59 9.89 -3.77
C TYR A 362 10.74 8.46 -3.24
N GLY A 363 11.99 8.03 -3.05
CA GLY A 363 12.31 6.89 -2.19
C GLY A 363 11.91 7.16 -0.74
N PRO A 364 11.74 6.12 0.09
CA PRO A 364 11.39 6.31 1.50
C PRO A 364 12.50 7.01 2.32
N ASP A 365 13.73 7.02 1.82
CA ASP A 365 14.88 7.76 2.35
C ASP A 365 14.90 9.25 1.98
N GLY A 366 14.01 9.68 1.07
CA GLY A 366 13.91 11.04 0.54
C GLY A 366 14.71 11.28 -0.74
N THR A 367 15.35 10.27 -1.31
CA THR A 367 15.99 10.37 -2.63
C THR A 367 14.94 10.51 -3.72
N LEU A 368 15.34 11.10 -4.86
CA LEU A 368 14.45 11.22 -6.02
C LEU A 368 14.15 9.83 -6.60
N GLY A 369 12.88 9.50 -6.74
CA GLY A 369 12.43 8.25 -7.36
C GLY A 369 12.71 8.21 -8.87
N ALA A 370 12.89 7.00 -9.41
CA ALA A 370 13.04 6.80 -10.84
C ALA A 370 11.82 7.34 -11.60
N SER A 371 12.04 8.19 -12.61
CA SER A 371 10.98 8.80 -13.39
C SER A 371 11.27 8.65 -14.88
N TRP A 372 10.21 8.46 -15.68
CA TRP A 372 10.29 8.48 -17.14
C TRP A 372 9.93 9.85 -17.74
N HIS A 373 9.57 10.82 -16.92
CA HIS A 373 9.25 12.17 -17.36
C HIS A 373 10.52 12.90 -17.78
N PRO A 374 10.59 13.48 -19.00
CA PRO A 374 11.79 14.16 -19.47
C PRO A 374 12.01 15.50 -18.76
N TRP A 375 13.27 15.94 -18.72
CA TRP A 375 13.68 17.25 -18.19
C TRP A 375 13.68 18.36 -19.25
N VAL A 376 13.21 18.03 -20.44
CA VAL A 376 13.09 18.97 -21.57
C VAL A 376 11.79 18.72 -22.31
N VAL A 377 11.22 19.78 -22.86
CA VAL A 377 10.10 19.69 -23.81
C VAL A 377 10.59 19.62 -25.25
N ASP A 378 9.68 19.36 -26.19
CA ASP A 378 9.94 19.44 -27.61
C ASP A 378 10.50 20.86 -27.96
N GLY A 379 11.65 20.85 -28.64
CA GLY A 379 12.40 22.08 -28.90
C GLY A 379 13.59 22.31 -27.97
N GLY A 380 13.80 21.46 -26.94
CA GLY A 380 14.98 21.47 -26.07
C GLY A 380 14.92 22.48 -24.92
N GLU A 381 13.77 23.08 -24.66
CA GLU A 381 13.59 23.99 -23.52
C GLU A 381 13.55 23.17 -22.20
N PRO A 382 14.22 23.65 -21.12
CA PRO A 382 14.21 22.98 -19.83
C PRO A 382 12.81 22.86 -19.22
N GLU A 383 12.48 21.71 -18.68
CA GLU A 383 11.23 21.44 -17.99
C GLU A 383 11.46 20.70 -16.65
N ILE A 384 10.58 20.93 -15.68
CA ILE A 384 10.53 20.14 -14.45
C ILE A 384 9.70 18.87 -14.72
N PRO A 385 10.27 17.67 -14.55
CA PRO A 385 9.53 16.42 -14.73
C PRO A 385 8.68 16.13 -13.49
N PHE A 386 7.58 16.83 -13.28
CA PHE A 386 6.76 16.74 -12.08
C PHE A 386 5.26 16.67 -12.38
N GLN A 387 4.51 16.31 -11.35
CA GLN A 387 3.07 16.42 -11.29
C GLN A 387 2.74 17.53 -10.30
N GLU A 388 2.16 18.65 -10.78
CA GLU A 388 1.90 19.82 -9.95
C GLU A 388 0.88 19.53 -8.84
N ASP A 389 -0.07 18.62 -9.11
CA ASP A 389 -1.08 18.18 -8.15
C ASP A 389 -0.46 17.61 -6.86
N GLY A 390 0.70 16.96 -6.93
CA GLY A 390 1.40 16.44 -5.75
C GLY A 390 1.74 17.55 -4.75
N THR A 391 2.27 18.67 -5.25
CA THR A 391 2.55 19.83 -4.38
C THR A 391 1.27 20.46 -3.84
N ALA A 392 0.27 20.63 -4.70
CA ALA A 392 -1.00 21.24 -4.35
C ALA A 392 -1.74 20.43 -3.26
N LEU A 393 -1.84 19.12 -3.43
CA LEU A 393 -2.57 18.24 -2.50
C LEU A 393 -1.90 18.15 -1.13
N VAL A 394 -0.58 18.23 -1.03
CA VAL A 394 0.10 18.29 0.27
C VAL A 394 -0.26 19.58 1.04
N ILE A 395 -0.35 20.74 0.35
CA ILE A 395 -0.80 22.00 0.98
C ILE A 395 -2.25 21.86 1.47
N TRP A 396 -3.13 21.35 0.64
CA TRP A 396 -4.54 21.12 0.95
C TRP A 396 -4.70 20.14 2.12
N SER A 397 -4.01 19.01 2.10
CA SER A 397 -4.07 17.99 3.15
C SER A 397 -3.52 18.53 4.48
N LEU A 398 -2.46 19.37 4.48
CA LEU A 398 -1.93 19.99 5.69
C LEU A 398 -2.96 20.92 6.37
N TRP A 399 -3.75 21.67 5.59
CA TRP A 399 -4.82 22.49 6.15
C TRP A 399 -5.92 21.64 6.78
N ASN A 400 -6.33 20.55 6.11
CA ASN A 400 -7.31 19.62 6.65
C ASN A 400 -6.80 18.93 7.92
N HIS A 401 -5.51 18.56 7.99
CA HIS A 401 -4.88 18.07 9.21
C HIS A 401 -5.03 19.05 10.39
N TYR A 402 -4.77 20.33 10.15
CA TYR A 402 -4.97 21.35 11.17
C TYR A 402 -6.45 21.48 11.60
N GLN A 403 -7.37 21.42 10.66
CA GLN A 403 -8.81 21.49 10.98
C GLN A 403 -9.26 20.32 11.87
N GLN A 404 -8.67 19.14 11.69
CA GLN A 404 -8.99 17.95 12.48
C GLN A 404 -8.32 17.96 13.87
N HIS A 405 -7.10 18.45 13.98
CA HIS A 405 -6.28 18.26 15.17
C HIS A 405 -5.95 19.54 15.93
N GLY A 406 -6.11 20.73 15.34
CA GLY A 406 -5.94 22.03 15.99
C GLY A 406 -4.51 22.42 16.39
N ASP A 407 -3.48 21.69 15.96
CA ASP A 407 -2.08 21.96 16.33
C ASP A 407 -1.50 23.14 15.53
N LYS A 408 -1.69 24.35 16.09
CA LYS A 408 -1.28 25.60 15.46
C LYS A 408 0.24 25.76 15.37
N ASP A 409 1.00 25.24 16.32
CA ASP A 409 2.46 25.37 16.32
C ASP A 409 3.08 24.50 15.23
N PHE A 410 2.60 23.27 15.07
CA PHE A 410 2.96 22.38 13.98
C PHE A 410 2.63 23.01 12.63
N LEU A 411 1.41 23.51 12.46
CA LEU A 411 0.99 24.20 11.25
C LEU A 411 1.90 25.40 10.93
N ALA A 412 2.19 26.26 11.93
CA ALA A 412 3.02 27.46 11.75
C ALA A 412 4.44 27.12 11.32
N SER A 413 4.99 26.01 11.84
CA SER A 413 6.30 25.50 11.41
C SER A 413 6.29 25.10 9.94
N LEU A 414 5.30 24.29 9.53
CA LEU A 414 5.19 23.79 8.16
C LEU A 414 4.72 24.84 7.16
N TYR A 415 3.91 25.80 7.60
CA TYR A 415 3.55 26.95 6.76
C TYR A 415 4.79 27.68 6.25
N ARG A 416 5.74 28.00 7.14
CA ARG A 416 6.97 28.72 6.77
C ARG A 416 7.93 27.88 5.92
N ARG A 417 8.08 26.59 6.24
CA ARG A 417 9.07 25.74 5.59
C ARG A 417 8.57 25.10 4.30
N PHE A 418 7.26 24.93 4.16
CA PHE A 418 6.65 24.16 3.07
C PHE A 418 5.49 24.92 2.40
N ALA A 419 4.35 25.15 3.10
CA ALA A 419 3.11 25.54 2.44
C ALA A 419 3.20 26.91 1.77
N ARG A 420 3.78 27.92 2.43
CA ARG A 420 3.92 29.27 1.86
C ARG A 420 4.79 29.30 0.62
N PRO A 421 6.07 28.82 0.61
CA PRO A 421 6.89 28.87 -0.60
C PRO A 421 6.30 28.02 -1.73
N ALA A 422 5.68 26.87 -1.42
CA ALA A 422 5.02 26.04 -2.42
C ALA A 422 3.76 26.71 -3.01
N ALA A 423 2.93 27.37 -2.21
CA ALA A 423 1.78 28.13 -2.69
C ALA A 423 2.21 29.35 -3.55
N GLU A 424 3.29 30.06 -3.16
CA GLU A 424 3.87 31.13 -3.99
C GLU A 424 4.37 30.59 -5.34
N PHE A 425 4.88 29.35 -5.39
CA PHE A 425 5.21 28.67 -6.65
C PHE A 425 3.95 28.43 -7.48
N LEU A 426 2.89 27.84 -6.91
CA LEU A 426 1.63 27.59 -7.63
C LEU A 426 1.01 28.86 -8.20
N VAL A 427 1.08 30.00 -7.48
CA VAL A 427 0.62 31.32 -8.00
C VAL A 427 1.38 31.72 -9.25
N ARG A 428 2.70 31.49 -9.29
CA ARG A 428 3.57 31.86 -10.43
C ARG A 428 3.49 30.86 -11.58
N PHE A 429 3.21 29.60 -11.31
CA PHE A 429 3.16 28.52 -12.29
C PHE A 429 1.79 28.44 -12.98
N ARG A 430 1.28 29.60 -13.41
CA ARG A 430 0.02 29.74 -14.15
C ARG A 430 0.22 30.58 -15.43
N ASP A 431 -0.52 30.25 -16.48
CA ASP A 431 -0.56 31.02 -17.68
C ASP A 431 -1.12 32.43 -17.38
N PRO A 432 -0.43 33.52 -17.79
CA PRO A 432 -0.83 34.88 -17.42
C PRO A 432 -2.13 35.36 -18.09
N LYS A 433 -2.61 34.73 -19.18
CA LYS A 433 -3.84 35.10 -19.88
C LYS A 433 -5.02 34.26 -19.44
N THR A 434 -4.85 32.93 -19.41
CA THR A 434 -5.94 31.98 -19.08
C THR A 434 -6.07 31.71 -17.59
N ARG A 435 -5.05 32.03 -16.78
CA ARG A 435 -4.97 31.71 -15.33
C ARG A 435 -5.00 30.22 -14.99
N ILE A 436 -4.92 29.36 -15.98
CA ILE A 436 -4.80 27.91 -15.80
C ILE A 436 -3.35 27.58 -15.39
N PRO A 437 -3.10 26.51 -14.60
CA PRO A 437 -1.76 26.01 -14.38
C PRO A 437 -1.00 25.76 -15.69
N LEU A 438 0.29 26.00 -15.69
CA LEU A 438 1.14 25.63 -16.82
C LEU A 438 1.17 24.11 -17.00
N PRO A 439 1.50 23.58 -18.19
CA PRO A 439 1.49 22.15 -18.42
C PRO A 439 2.40 21.37 -17.45
N SER A 440 1.84 20.33 -16.85
CA SER A 440 2.54 19.31 -16.07
C SER A 440 2.00 17.91 -16.43
N TRP A 441 2.49 16.85 -15.81
CA TRP A 441 1.97 15.49 -16.07
C TRP A 441 0.66 15.26 -15.32
N ASP A 442 -0.26 14.49 -15.94
CA ASP A 442 -1.58 14.17 -15.37
C ASP A 442 -1.52 13.19 -14.19
N VAL A 443 -2.66 13.05 -13.52
CA VAL A 443 -2.83 12.09 -12.39
C VAL A 443 -2.52 10.64 -12.80
N TRP A 444 -2.71 10.31 -14.07
CA TRP A 444 -2.45 8.98 -14.62
C TRP A 444 -1.01 8.79 -15.12
N GLU A 445 -0.19 9.84 -15.10
CA GLU A 445 1.23 9.85 -15.53
C GLU A 445 1.43 9.56 -17.03
N GLU A 446 0.42 9.84 -17.83
CA GLU A 446 0.39 9.50 -19.25
C GLU A 446 0.47 10.69 -20.19
N ARG A 447 -0.01 11.86 -19.75
CA ARG A 447 -0.17 13.05 -20.61
C ARG A 447 0.38 14.30 -19.95
N ARG A 448 1.07 15.07 -20.76
CA ARG A 448 1.52 16.40 -20.37
C ARG A 448 0.53 17.46 -20.87
N GLY A 449 0.06 18.32 -19.99
CA GLY A 449 -0.92 19.36 -20.32
C GLY A 449 -1.42 20.11 -19.09
N ALA A 450 -2.41 20.97 -19.26
CA ALA A 450 -3.17 21.54 -18.17
C ALA A 450 -4.42 20.68 -17.91
N HIS A 451 -4.45 20.00 -16.77
CA HIS A 451 -5.44 18.97 -16.45
C HIS A 451 -6.49 19.47 -15.47
N ILE A 452 -7.72 18.98 -15.61
CA ILE A 452 -8.82 19.35 -14.71
C ILE A 452 -8.52 18.95 -13.25
N TRP A 453 -7.95 17.75 -13.04
CA TRP A 453 -7.53 17.26 -11.73
C TRP A 453 -6.53 18.20 -11.08
N THR A 454 -5.44 18.51 -11.77
CA THR A 454 -4.37 19.39 -11.29
C THR A 454 -4.91 20.80 -11.01
N THR A 455 -5.74 21.33 -11.93
CA THR A 455 -6.30 22.68 -11.78
C THR A 455 -7.23 22.77 -10.56
N ALA A 456 -8.05 21.74 -10.32
CA ALA A 456 -8.91 21.67 -9.15
C ALA A 456 -8.09 21.55 -7.84
N ALA A 457 -7.02 20.75 -7.85
CA ALA A 457 -6.10 20.62 -6.71
C ALA A 457 -5.40 21.96 -6.39
N VAL A 458 -5.00 22.73 -7.42
CA VAL A 458 -4.38 24.05 -7.24
C VAL A 458 -5.36 25.05 -6.62
N VAL A 459 -6.64 25.05 -7.02
CA VAL A 459 -7.66 25.89 -6.36
C VAL A 459 -7.74 25.57 -4.88
N ALA A 460 -7.91 24.28 -4.53
CA ALA A 460 -8.02 23.83 -3.14
C ALA A 460 -6.77 24.17 -2.30
N ALA A 461 -5.58 24.00 -2.90
CA ALA A 461 -4.31 24.32 -2.26
C ALA A 461 -4.15 25.82 -1.97
N LEU A 462 -4.53 26.68 -2.93
CA LEU A 462 -4.42 28.13 -2.76
C LEU A 462 -5.43 28.66 -1.73
N GLU A 463 -6.64 28.11 -1.66
CA GLU A 463 -7.59 28.43 -0.59
C GLU A 463 -7.09 27.97 0.77
N ALA A 464 -6.55 26.76 0.87
CA ALA A 464 -5.93 26.24 2.08
C ALA A 464 -4.76 27.14 2.53
N ALA A 465 -3.89 27.54 1.60
CA ALA A 465 -2.78 28.43 1.88
C ALA A 465 -3.23 29.83 2.32
N ALA A 466 -4.30 30.38 1.74
CA ALA A 466 -4.90 31.63 2.15
C ALA A 466 -5.46 31.54 3.59
N ALA A 467 -6.16 30.46 3.90
CA ALA A 467 -6.70 30.23 5.24
C ALA A 467 -5.57 30.07 6.30
N MET A 468 -4.50 29.32 5.98
CA MET A 468 -3.32 29.22 6.84
C MET A 468 -2.65 30.58 7.08
N ALA A 469 -2.46 31.37 6.00
CA ALA A 469 -1.86 32.69 6.07
C ALA A 469 -2.67 33.64 6.95
N LEU A 470 -3.99 33.65 6.76
CA LEU A 470 -4.92 34.47 7.58
C LEU A 470 -4.85 34.07 9.07
N LEU A 471 -4.92 32.77 9.37
CA LEU A 471 -4.82 32.24 10.73
C LEU A 471 -3.51 32.64 11.45
N LEU A 472 -2.41 32.74 10.68
CA LEU A 472 -1.08 33.07 11.18
C LEU A 472 -0.74 34.55 11.09
N GLY A 473 -1.67 35.42 10.64
CA GLY A 473 -1.51 36.87 10.55
C GLY A 473 -0.67 37.35 9.37
N ASP A 474 -0.50 36.55 8.32
CA ASP A 474 0.28 36.85 7.11
C ASP A 474 -0.64 37.41 6.00
N ALA A 475 -1.21 38.59 6.20
CA ALA A 475 -2.32 39.13 5.41
C ALA A 475 -2.01 39.28 3.91
N LYS A 476 -0.82 39.77 3.52
CA LYS A 476 -0.49 39.95 2.09
C LYS A 476 -0.46 38.65 1.31
N PRO A 477 0.22 37.55 1.76
CA PRO A 477 0.09 36.26 1.15
C PRO A 477 -1.33 35.71 1.15
N ALA A 478 -2.13 35.92 2.22
CA ALA A 478 -3.52 35.49 2.26
C ALA A 478 -4.34 36.08 1.10
N ASP A 479 -4.27 37.38 0.89
CA ASP A 479 -4.95 38.08 -0.21
C ASP A 479 -4.47 37.58 -1.60
N MET A 480 -3.16 37.38 -1.73
CA MET A 480 -2.55 36.87 -2.98
C MET A 480 -3.05 35.46 -3.32
N PHE A 481 -3.04 34.56 -2.35
CA PHE A 481 -3.47 33.17 -2.54
C PHE A 481 -4.97 33.08 -2.81
N HIS A 482 -5.78 33.79 -2.06
CA HIS A 482 -7.24 33.85 -2.27
C HIS A 482 -7.58 34.35 -3.68
N LYS A 483 -6.99 35.48 -4.10
CA LYS A 483 -7.20 36.02 -5.45
C LYS A 483 -6.79 35.00 -6.52
N ALA A 484 -5.67 34.31 -6.33
CA ALA A 484 -5.20 33.32 -7.28
C ALA A 484 -6.13 32.09 -7.34
N ALA A 485 -6.70 31.67 -6.21
CA ALA A 485 -7.70 30.60 -6.17
C ALA A 485 -8.97 30.95 -6.95
N GLU A 486 -9.51 32.17 -6.73
CA GLU A 486 -10.68 32.67 -7.45
C GLU A 486 -10.44 32.73 -8.95
N GLU A 487 -9.31 33.34 -9.39
CA GLU A 487 -8.93 33.41 -10.81
C GLU A 487 -8.85 32.01 -11.44
N THR A 488 -8.30 31.03 -10.73
CA THR A 488 -8.15 29.65 -11.24
C THR A 488 -9.49 28.90 -11.24
N ARG A 489 -10.38 29.14 -10.26
CA ARG A 489 -11.74 28.61 -10.23
C ARG A 489 -12.55 29.12 -11.44
N GLU A 490 -12.48 30.41 -11.71
CA GLU A 490 -13.13 31.00 -12.88
C GLU A 490 -12.57 30.42 -14.19
N ALA A 491 -11.26 30.20 -14.25
CA ALA A 491 -10.61 29.55 -15.38
C ALA A 491 -11.11 28.11 -15.64
N ILE A 492 -11.44 27.34 -14.59
CA ILE A 492 -12.07 26.02 -14.75
C ILE A 492 -13.41 26.15 -15.47
N LEU A 493 -14.25 27.08 -15.03
CA LEU A 493 -15.59 27.28 -15.62
C LEU A 493 -15.54 27.80 -17.06
N THR A 494 -14.56 28.64 -17.38
CA THR A 494 -14.40 29.25 -18.69
C THR A 494 -13.74 28.32 -19.70
N HIS A 495 -12.72 27.60 -19.29
CA HIS A 495 -11.84 26.90 -20.22
C HIS A 495 -12.05 25.38 -20.25
N PHE A 496 -12.41 24.76 -19.12
CA PHE A 496 -12.60 23.30 -19.10
C PHE A 496 -14.04 22.88 -19.39
N TRP A 497 -15.04 23.70 -19.02
CA TRP A 497 -16.42 23.35 -19.31
C TRP A 497 -16.75 23.56 -20.78
N ASP A 498 -17.42 22.57 -21.38
CA ASP A 498 -17.96 22.63 -22.72
C ASP A 498 -19.50 22.52 -22.65
N ASP A 499 -20.19 23.60 -23.04
CA ASP A 499 -21.66 23.71 -22.95
C ASP A 499 -22.37 22.75 -23.93
N ASP A 500 -21.78 22.52 -25.11
CA ASP A 500 -22.37 21.67 -26.15
C ASP A 500 -22.25 20.17 -25.75
N ALA A 501 -21.11 19.76 -25.21
CA ALA A 501 -20.89 18.41 -24.73
C ALA A 501 -21.51 18.15 -23.34
N GLY A 502 -21.72 19.19 -22.53
CA GLY A 502 -22.14 19.08 -21.14
C GLY A 502 -21.11 18.39 -20.24
N LEU A 503 -19.83 18.59 -20.52
CA LEU A 503 -18.70 17.90 -19.86
C LEU A 503 -17.59 18.89 -19.48
N PHE A 504 -16.83 18.52 -18.43
CA PHE A 504 -15.51 19.09 -18.22
C PHE A 504 -14.48 18.33 -19.08
N ALA A 505 -13.66 19.09 -19.85
CA ALA A 505 -12.50 18.53 -20.54
C ALA A 505 -11.51 17.95 -19.52
N ARG A 506 -10.93 16.79 -19.77
CA ARG A 506 -9.88 16.23 -18.90
C ARG A 506 -8.59 17.04 -18.96
N MET A 507 -8.33 17.65 -20.14
CA MET A 507 -7.13 18.42 -20.44
C MET A 507 -7.48 19.59 -21.37
N VAL A 508 -6.80 20.71 -21.19
CA VAL A 508 -6.84 21.84 -22.11
C VAL A 508 -5.43 22.25 -22.53
N THR A 509 -5.31 22.78 -23.75
CA THR A 509 -4.05 23.30 -24.27
C THR A 509 -4.27 24.77 -24.66
N PRO A 510 -3.63 25.76 -23.98
CA PRO A 510 -3.71 27.15 -24.32
C PRO A 510 -3.19 27.40 -25.73
N ASP A 511 -3.91 28.27 -26.52
CA ASP A 511 -3.54 28.63 -27.87
C ASP A 511 -2.62 29.87 -27.98
N GLY A 512 -2.23 30.43 -26.83
CA GLY A 512 -1.40 31.60 -26.69
C GLY A 512 -2.13 32.95 -26.94
N THR A 513 -3.40 32.93 -27.36
CA THR A 513 -4.23 34.12 -27.55
C THR A 513 -5.17 34.42 -26.38
N GLY A 514 -5.37 33.48 -25.49
CA GLY A 514 -6.31 33.45 -24.36
C GLY A 514 -7.45 32.43 -24.54
N GLY A 515 -7.47 31.71 -25.66
CA GLY A 515 -8.31 30.57 -25.91
C GLY A 515 -7.63 29.25 -25.58
N VAL A 516 -8.38 28.14 -25.70
CA VAL A 516 -7.87 26.78 -25.43
C VAL A 516 -8.47 25.78 -26.42
N THR A 517 -7.73 24.70 -26.68
CA THR A 517 -8.26 23.48 -27.27
C THR A 517 -8.59 22.48 -26.14
N ARG A 518 -9.75 21.82 -26.23
CA ARG A 518 -10.26 20.88 -25.20
C ARG A 518 -10.12 19.43 -25.62
N ASP A 519 -9.65 18.57 -24.72
CA ASP A 519 -9.79 17.11 -24.82
C ASP A 519 -11.02 16.67 -24.00
N LEU A 520 -12.10 16.36 -24.70
CA LEU A 520 -13.40 16.00 -24.11
C LEU A 520 -13.55 14.48 -23.84
N THR A 521 -12.48 13.71 -23.88
CA THR A 521 -12.53 12.31 -23.43
C THR A 521 -13.04 12.26 -22.00
N VAL A 522 -14.09 11.44 -21.77
CA VAL A 522 -14.62 11.28 -20.42
C VAL A 522 -13.60 10.57 -19.55
N ASP A 523 -13.28 11.18 -18.42
CA ASP A 523 -12.20 10.79 -17.52
C ASP A 523 -12.64 10.97 -16.06
N ALA A 524 -12.43 9.96 -15.25
CA ALA A 524 -12.82 9.95 -13.83
C ALA A 524 -12.13 11.04 -13.01
N SER A 525 -10.98 11.56 -13.47
CA SER A 525 -10.27 12.67 -12.83
C SER A 525 -11.10 13.95 -12.74
N ALA A 526 -12.13 14.11 -13.57
CA ALA A 526 -13.06 15.24 -13.52
C ALA A 526 -13.93 15.27 -12.24
N ALA A 527 -14.01 14.18 -11.49
CA ALA A 527 -14.60 14.14 -10.14
C ALA A 527 -13.90 15.11 -9.18
N SER A 528 -12.64 15.48 -9.43
CA SER A 528 -11.86 16.43 -8.65
C SER A 528 -12.55 17.78 -8.45
N VAL A 529 -13.41 18.19 -9.38
CA VAL A 529 -14.14 19.48 -9.30
C VAL A 529 -15.02 19.53 -8.05
N PHE A 530 -15.66 18.42 -7.65
CA PHE A 530 -16.39 18.37 -6.38
C PHE A 530 -15.54 17.84 -5.23
N CYS A 531 -14.67 16.85 -5.46
CA CYS A 531 -13.85 16.24 -4.41
C CYS A 531 -12.96 17.27 -3.69
N PHE A 532 -12.45 18.27 -4.42
CA PHE A 532 -11.62 19.32 -3.86
C PHE A 532 -12.39 20.62 -3.57
N GLY A 533 -13.73 20.60 -3.67
CA GLY A 533 -14.58 21.72 -3.28
C GLY A 533 -14.54 22.92 -4.24
N VAL A 534 -14.14 22.71 -5.51
CA VAL A 534 -14.18 23.79 -6.54
C VAL A 534 -15.62 24.24 -6.80
N LEU A 535 -16.54 23.25 -6.94
CA LEU A 535 -17.97 23.44 -7.02
C LEU A 535 -18.71 22.50 -6.07
N PRO A 536 -19.90 22.88 -5.56
CA PRO A 536 -20.75 21.98 -4.80
C PRO A 536 -21.13 20.71 -5.57
N ALA A 537 -21.32 19.59 -4.88
CA ALA A 537 -21.66 18.30 -5.50
C ALA A 537 -22.99 18.31 -6.27
N ASP A 538 -23.93 19.14 -5.88
CA ASP A 538 -25.25 19.35 -6.51
C ASP A 538 -25.24 20.46 -7.59
N HIS A 539 -24.10 21.09 -7.86
CA HIS A 539 -24.01 22.07 -8.93
C HIS A 539 -24.33 21.41 -10.29
N PRO A 540 -25.16 22.02 -11.18
CA PRO A 540 -25.63 21.37 -12.41
C PRO A 540 -24.51 20.81 -13.30
N LYS A 541 -23.38 21.51 -13.41
CA LYS A 541 -22.21 21.07 -14.20
C LYS A 541 -21.54 19.84 -13.58
N VAL A 542 -21.47 19.75 -12.23
CA VAL A 542 -20.94 18.58 -11.52
C VAL A 542 -21.89 17.41 -11.71
N VAL A 543 -23.19 17.61 -11.52
CA VAL A 543 -24.20 16.55 -11.72
C VAL A 543 -24.10 15.98 -13.13
N ALA A 544 -24.08 16.83 -14.17
CA ALA A 544 -23.96 16.38 -15.56
C ALA A 544 -22.69 15.55 -15.79
N MET A 545 -21.54 16.01 -15.26
CA MET A 545 -20.28 15.28 -15.39
C MET A 545 -20.30 13.95 -14.67
N MET A 546 -20.74 13.90 -13.40
CA MET A 546 -20.77 12.67 -12.61
C MET A 546 -21.71 11.61 -13.18
N GLU A 547 -22.87 12.05 -13.72
CA GLU A 547 -23.77 11.17 -14.47
C GLU A 547 -23.13 10.65 -15.76
N ALA A 548 -22.35 11.47 -16.45
CA ALA A 548 -21.60 11.06 -17.64
C ALA A 548 -20.52 10.01 -17.27
N LEU A 549 -19.77 10.20 -16.17
CA LEU A 549 -18.84 9.19 -15.63
C LEU A 549 -19.56 7.87 -15.38
N GLY A 550 -20.66 7.89 -14.63
CA GLY A 550 -21.44 6.68 -14.32
C GLY A 550 -21.99 5.96 -15.54
N ARG A 551 -22.35 6.67 -16.62
CA ARG A 551 -22.86 6.06 -17.86
C ARG A 551 -21.78 5.55 -18.79
N ARG A 552 -20.68 6.32 -18.98
CA ARG A 552 -19.68 6.08 -20.03
C ARG A 552 -18.47 5.29 -19.56
N LEU A 553 -18.12 5.37 -18.27
CA LEU A 553 -16.98 4.64 -17.69
C LEU A 553 -17.39 3.37 -16.94
N TRP A 554 -18.71 3.14 -16.76
CA TRP A 554 -19.17 1.92 -16.09
C TRP A 554 -18.86 0.68 -16.92
N VAL A 555 -18.18 -0.29 -16.30
CA VAL A 555 -17.87 -1.58 -16.89
C VAL A 555 -19.15 -2.44 -16.89
N LYS A 556 -19.70 -2.69 -18.09
CA LYS A 556 -20.94 -3.45 -18.29
C LYS A 556 -20.71 -4.98 -18.35
N ALA A 557 -19.46 -5.43 -18.34
CA ALA A 557 -19.08 -6.81 -18.09
C ALA A 557 -19.33 -7.17 -16.62
N GLY A 558 -19.38 -8.43 -16.27
CA GLY A 558 -19.89 -8.94 -14.98
C GLY A 558 -19.34 -8.34 -13.70
N ALA A 559 -18.16 -7.70 -13.74
CA ALA A 559 -17.53 -7.09 -12.58
C ALA A 559 -18.20 -5.78 -12.12
N GLY A 560 -18.69 -4.93 -13.05
CA GLY A 560 -19.10 -3.56 -12.71
C GLY A 560 -17.90 -2.66 -12.36
N GLY A 561 -18.16 -1.50 -11.73
CA GLY A 561 -17.14 -0.51 -11.36
C GLY A 561 -16.79 0.47 -12.49
N LEU A 562 -16.02 1.52 -12.18
CA LEU A 562 -15.61 2.55 -13.13
C LEU A 562 -14.19 2.36 -13.62
N ALA A 563 -13.98 2.53 -14.93
CA ALA A 563 -12.67 2.70 -15.55
C ALA A 563 -12.11 4.11 -15.26
N ARG A 564 -10.79 4.33 -15.47
CA ARG A 564 -10.17 5.65 -15.34
C ARG A 564 -10.70 6.63 -16.39
N TYR A 565 -10.69 6.23 -17.66
CA TYR A 565 -11.16 7.02 -18.79
C TYR A 565 -11.58 6.15 -19.97
N GLU A 566 -12.25 6.73 -20.92
CA GLU A 566 -12.69 6.02 -22.12
C GLU A 566 -11.52 5.47 -22.94
N ARG A 567 -11.56 4.19 -23.25
CA ARG A 567 -10.51 3.44 -23.97
C ARG A 567 -9.19 3.38 -23.20
N ASP A 568 -9.27 3.22 -21.88
CA ASP A 568 -8.10 3.02 -21.03
C ASP A 568 -7.35 1.75 -21.48
N TYR A 569 -6.06 1.91 -21.76
CA TYR A 569 -5.21 0.82 -22.25
C TYR A 569 -4.36 0.16 -21.15
N TYR A 570 -4.32 0.74 -19.95
CA TYR A 570 -3.43 0.28 -18.89
C TYR A 570 -3.89 -1.08 -18.33
N PHE A 571 -3.06 -2.11 -18.46
CA PHE A 571 -3.38 -3.51 -18.13
C PHE A 571 -4.66 -4.04 -18.77
N ARG A 572 -5.06 -3.45 -19.90
CA ARG A 572 -6.30 -3.80 -20.60
C ARG A 572 -6.36 -5.29 -20.93
N VAL A 573 -7.50 -5.92 -20.62
CA VAL A 573 -7.74 -7.34 -20.82
C VAL A 573 -8.90 -7.62 -21.80
N ASP A 574 -9.65 -6.59 -22.21
CA ASP A 574 -10.78 -6.71 -23.14
C ASP A 574 -10.77 -5.57 -24.16
N ASP A 575 -11.07 -5.86 -25.42
CA ASP A 575 -11.09 -4.91 -26.54
C ASP A 575 -12.50 -4.39 -26.90
N ASP A 576 -13.56 -4.89 -26.26
CA ASP A 576 -14.92 -4.41 -26.41
C ASP A 576 -15.15 -3.12 -25.61
N PHE A 577 -14.71 -1.98 -26.13
CA PHE A 577 -14.81 -0.68 -25.47
C PHE A 577 -16.26 -0.22 -25.17
N ASP A 578 -17.26 -0.79 -25.82
CA ASP A 578 -18.68 -0.47 -25.54
C ASP A 578 -19.14 -1.12 -24.23
N LYS A 579 -18.53 -2.23 -23.84
CA LYS A 579 -18.79 -2.95 -22.58
C LYS A 579 -17.72 -2.70 -21.53
N VAL A 580 -16.46 -2.59 -21.93
CA VAL A 580 -15.29 -2.44 -21.06
C VAL A 580 -14.49 -1.23 -21.52
N PRO A 581 -14.86 -0.01 -21.13
CA PRO A 581 -14.12 1.20 -21.48
C PRO A 581 -12.67 1.20 -20.98
N GLY A 582 -12.38 0.40 -19.96
CA GLY A 582 -11.11 0.10 -19.32
C GLY A 582 -11.36 -0.86 -18.16
N ASN A 583 -10.35 -1.30 -17.46
CA ASN A 583 -10.53 -2.12 -16.26
C ASN A 583 -11.18 -1.30 -15.13
N PRO A 584 -11.98 -1.93 -14.24
CA PRO A 584 -12.55 -1.24 -13.09
C PRO A 584 -11.46 -0.87 -12.06
N TRP A 585 -11.44 0.39 -11.63
CA TRP A 585 -10.53 0.91 -10.62
C TRP A 585 -11.27 1.15 -9.30
N ILE A 586 -10.64 0.75 -8.19
CA ILE A 586 -11.22 0.91 -6.85
C ILE A 586 -11.48 2.39 -6.57
N ILE A 587 -10.46 3.26 -6.75
CA ILE A 587 -10.57 4.70 -6.44
C ILE A 587 -11.63 5.40 -7.29
N CYS A 588 -11.67 5.13 -8.60
CA CYS A 588 -12.64 5.78 -9.51
C CYS A 588 -14.08 5.40 -9.13
N THR A 589 -14.32 4.13 -8.80
CA THR A 589 -15.63 3.64 -8.37
C THR A 589 -16.05 4.28 -7.03
N LEU A 590 -15.11 4.48 -6.11
CA LEU A 590 -15.40 5.09 -4.82
C LEU A 590 -15.59 6.63 -4.93
N TRP A 591 -14.98 7.32 -5.90
CA TRP A 591 -15.33 8.73 -6.18
C TRP A 591 -16.79 8.89 -6.60
N LEU A 592 -17.34 7.93 -7.34
CA LEU A 592 -18.78 7.94 -7.65
C LEU A 592 -19.60 7.69 -6.39
N ALA A 593 -19.17 6.81 -5.48
CA ALA A 593 -19.82 6.60 -4.19
C ALA A 593 -19.82 7.87 -3.34
N ASP A 594 -18.69 8.58 -3.25
CA ASP A 594 -18.58 9.84 -2.53
C ASP A 594 -19.53 10.91 -3.10
N TRP A 595 -19.71 10.96 -4.43
CA TRP A 595 -20.68 11.85 -5.03
C TRP A 595 -22.12 11.48 -4.64
N TYR A 596 -22.50 10.20 -4.68
CA TYR A 596 -23.82 9.77 -4.21
C TYR A 596 -24.06 10.14 -2.74
N ILE A 597 -23.05 9.95 -1.88
CA ILE A 597 -23.11 10.39 -0.48
C ILE A 597 -23.34 11.89 -0.38
N ALA A 598 -22.59 12.70 -1.11
CA ALA A 598 -22.64 14.14 -1.04
C ALA A 598 -24.02 14.71 -1.42
N ILE A 599 -24.62 14.19 -2.50
CA ILE A 599 -25.93 14.69 -3.00
C ILE A 599 -27.15 14.10 -2.27
N ALA A 600 -26.99 13.00 -1.52
CA ALA A 600 -28.10 12.32 -0.85
C ALA A 600 -28.83 13.24 0.13
N LYS A 601 -30.17 13.25 0.07
CA LYS A 601 -31.06 14.05 0.92
C LYS A 601 -31.80 13.22 1.98
N ASN A 602 -31.73 11.91 1.87
CA ASN A 602 -32.34 10.94 2.80
C ASN A 602 -31.57 9.60 2.74
N GLU A 603 -31.86 8.72 3.71
CA GLU A 603 -31.19 7.41 3.81
C GLU A 603 -31.40 6.51 2.60
N ALA A 604 -32.57 6.59 1.94
CA ALA A 604 -32.84 5.76 0.77
C ALA A 604 -31.93 6.12 -0.41
N GLU A 605 -31.55 7.39 -0.56
CA GLU A 605 -30.62 7.87 -1.59
C GLU A 605 -29.17 7.45 -1.31
N MET A 606 -28.82 7.07 -0.07
CA MET A 606 -27.51 6.53 0.30
C MET A 606 -27.27 5.09 -0.23
N ARG A 607 -28.33 4.39 -0.66
CA ARG A 607 -28.24 2.98 -1.07
C ARG A 607 -27.22 2.77 -2.20
N GLY A 608 -27.20 3.66 -3.20
CA GLY A 608 -26.26 3.56 -4.32
C GLY A 608 -24.78 3.61 -3.88
N ALA A 609 -24.47 4.44 -2.90
CA ALA A 609 -23.13 4.51 -2.32
C ALA A 609 -22.75 3.23 -1.55
N LEU A 610 -23.72 2.69 -0.78
CA LEU A 610 -23.50 1.42 -0.06
C LEU A 610 -23.25 0.25 -1.02
N ASP A 611 -23.99 0.18 -2.13
CA ASP A 611 -23.79 -0.86 -3.15
C ASP A 611 -22.37 -0.80 -3.76
N LEU A 612 -21.79 0.41 -3.91
CA LEU A 612 -20.40 0.60 -4.38
C LEU A 612 -19.36 0.26 -3.30
N LEU A 613 -19.61 0.54 -2.03
CA LEU A 613 -18.77 0.07 -0.92
C LEU A 613 -18.77 -1.47 -0.84
N GLU A 614 -19.95 -2.10 -0.99
CA GLU A 614 -20.04 -3.56 -1.06
C GLU A 614 -19.36 -4.13 -2.32
N TRP A 615 -19.37 -3.38 -3.43
CA TRP A 615 -18.60 -3.75 -4.62
C TRP A 615 -17.11 -3.78 -4.33
N ALA A 616 -16.56 -2.77 -3.66
CA ALA A 616 -15.15 -2.76 -3.26
C ALA A 616 -14.80 -3.95 -2.34
N CYS A 617 -15.72 -4.34 -1.42
CA CYS A 617 -15.55 -5.54 -0.61
C CYS A 617 -15.48 -6.84 -1.44
N ARG A 618 -16.18 -6.91 -2.57
CA ARG A 618 -16.07 -8.07 -3.49
C ARG A 618 -14.78 -8.09 -4.29
N CYS A 619 -14.15 -6.94 -4.47
CA CYS A 619 -12.86 -6.80 -5.16
C CYS A 619 -11.67 -7.12 -4.25
N ALA A 620 -11.86 -7.10 -2.92
CA ALA A 620 -10.80 -7.40 -1.98
C ALA A 620 -10.44 -8.90 -2.01
N LEU A 621 -9.15 -9.19 -1.78
CA LEU A 621 -8.69 -10.56 -1.50
C LEU A 621 -9.35 -11.11 -0.22
N PRO A 622 -9.35 -12.43 -0.01
CA PRO A 622 -9.90 -13.04 1.21
C PRO A 622 -9.35 -12.45 2.51
N THR A 623 -8.12 -11.96 2.50
CA THR A 623 -7.44 -11.29 3.61
C THR A 623 -7.81 -9.82 3.80
N GLY A 624 -8.63 -9.26 2.91
CA GLY A 624 -9.04 -7.86 2.91
C GLY A 624 -8.06 -6.91 2.21
N VAL A 625 -7.11 -7.43 1.41
CA VAL A 625 -6.20 -6.61 0.61
C VAL A 625 -6.93 -6.07 -0.63
N LEU A 626 -6.90 -4.75 -0.84
CA LEU A 626 -7.47 -4.09 -2.02
C LEU A 626 -6.40 -3.88 -3.09
N PRO A 627 -6.66 -4.29 -4.34
CA PRO A 627 -5.78 -4.01 -5.48
C PRO A 627 -5.96 -2.58 -6.01
N GLU A 628 -5.13 -2.21 -6.99
CA GLU A 628 -5.31 -1.00 -7.79
C GLU A 628 -6.56 -1.10 -8.67
N GLN A 629 -6.65 -2.16 -9.43
CA GLN A 629 -7.72 -2.43 -10.38
C GLN A 629 -8.05 -3.93 -10.41
N VAL A 630 -9.20 -4.27 -10.97
CA VAL A 630 -9.65 -5.65 -11.05
C VAL A 630 -10.00 -6.07 -12.47
N HIS A 631 -9.95 -7.37 -12.73
CA HIS A 631 -10.32 -7.96 -14.00
C HIS A 631 -11.83 -7.77 -14.26
N PRO A 632 -12.24 -7.21 -15.42
CA PRO A 632 -13.63 -6.81 -15.71
C PRO A 632 -14.66 -7.94 -15.73
N HIS A 633 -14.21 -9.20 -15.77
CA HIS A 633 -15.11 -10.37 -15.78
C HIS A 633 -15.02 -11.20 -14.50
N THR A 634 -13.87 -11.25 -13.81
CA THR A 634 -13.63 -12.19 -12.70
C THR A 634 -13.44 -11.54 -11.36
N LEU A 635 -13.26 -10.20 -11.29
CA LEU A 635 -12.89 -9.43 -10.10
C LEU A 635 -11.50 -9.77 -9.51
N GLN A 636 -10.72 -10.61 -10.20
CA GLN A 636 -9.36 -10.89 -9.75
C GLN A 636 -8.48 -9.65 -9.81
N PRO A 637 -7.54 -9.46 -8.87
CA PRO A 637 -6.61 -8.34 -8.89
C PRO A 637 -5.82 -8.26 -10.20
N LEU A 638 -5.66 -7.04 -10.67
CA LEU A 638 -4.74 -6.66 -11.74
C LEU A 638 -3.79 -5.58 -11.22
N SER A 639 -2.58 -5.49 -11.81
CA SER A 639 -1.54 -4.59 -11.35
C SER A 639 -1.09 -4.92 -9.92
N VAL A 640 -0.93 -3.95 -9.03
CA VAL A 640 -0.42 -4.15 -7.66
C VAL A 640 -1.53 -4.44 -6.63
N ALA A 641 -1.19 -5.22 -5.61
CA ALA A 641 -2.03 -5.48 -4.46
C ALA A 641 -1.15 -5.78 -3.21
N PRO A 642 -1.21 -4.95 -2.13
CA PRO A 642 -2.12 -3.83 -1.91
C PRO A 642 -1.79 -2.56 -2.71
N LEU A 643 -2.80 -1.71 -2.97
CA LEU A 643 -2.59 -0.30 -3.28
C LEU A 643 -3.03 0.56 -2.09
N THR A 644 -2.14 1.38 -1.55
CA THR A 644 -2.41 2.21 -0.37
C THR A 644 -3.53 3.21 -0.61
N TRP A 645 -3.59 3.81 -1.81
CA TRP A 645 -4.66 4.72 -2.19
C TRP A 645 -6.03 4.04 -2.25
N SER A 646 -6.13 2.80 -2.75
CA SER A 646 -7.39 2.04 -2.73
C SER A 646 -7.93 1.87 -1.31
N HIS A 647 -7.05 1.49 -0.37
CA HIS A 647 -7.41 1.36 1.04
C HIS A 647 -7.83 2.68 1.67
N SER A 648 -7.07 3.75 1.43
CA SER A 648 -7.38 5.06 2.02
C SER A 648 -8.65 5.68 1.42
N GLN A 649 -8.90 5.49 0.13
CA GLN A 649 -10.15 5.93 -0.49
C GLN A 649 -11.36 5.17 0.08
N PHE A 650 -11.21 3.87 0.33
CA PHE A 650 -12.26 3.08 0.99
C PHE A 650 -12.53 3.60 2.41
N VAL A 651 -11.49 3.87 3.18
CA VAL A 651 -11.61 4.46 4.53
C VAL A 651 -12.32 5.81 4.47
N LEU A 652 -11.94 6.68 3.55
CA LEU A 652 -12.54 8.01 3.37
C LEU A 652 -14.02 7.90 3.00
N THR A 653 -14.37 7.05 2.04
CA THR A 653 -15.76 6.87 1.59
C THR A 653 -16.65 6.31 2.70
N VAL A 654 -16.15 5.36 3.50
CA VAL A 654 -16.86 4.85 4.70
C VAL A 654 -17.06 5.97 5.72
N ALA A 655 -16.02 6.78 5.99
CA ALA A 655 -16.13 7.91 6.91
C ALA A 655 -17.18 8.93 6.44
N ASN A 656 -17.16 9.30 5.16
CA ASN A 656 -18.15 10.20 4.54
C ASN A 656 -19.56 9.61 4.66
N TYR A 657 -19.72 8.30 4.44
CA TYR A 657 -21.00 7.61 4.55
C TYR A 657 -21.56 7.68 5.97
N CYS A 658 -20.75 7.36 6.98
CA CYS A 658 -21.16 7.41 8.40
C CYS A 658 -21.53 8.81 8.84
N GLU A 659 -20.74 9.83 8.48
CA GLU A 659 -21.03 11.23 8.79
C GLU A 659 -22.34 11.70 8.15
N LYS A 660 -22.55 11.38 6.87
CA LYS A 660 -23.79 11.75 6.18
C LYS A 660 -25.01 11.07 6.79
N LEU A 661 -24.89 9.77 7.11
CA LEU A 661 -25.96 9.01 7.75
C LEU A 661 -26.33 9.63 9.11
N ALA A 662 -25.34 9.99 9.93
CA ALA A 662 -25.58 10.67 11.20
C ALA A 662 -26.26 12.03 11.01
N ALA A 663 -25.84 12.81 10.01
CA ALA A 663 -26.47 14.10 9.72
C ALA A 663 -27.92 13.97 9.23
N LEU A 664 -28.25 12.93 8.45
CA LEU A 664 -29.61 12.66 7.97
C LEU A 664 -30.53 12.13 9.08
N SER A 665 -29.97 11.42 10.07
CA SER A 665 -30.72 10.85 11.22
C SER A 665 -30.90 11.85 12.36
N ALA A 666 -30.18 13.00 12.35
CA ALA A 666 -30.33 14.03 13.38
C ALA A 666 -31.72 14.69 13.28
N PRO A 667 -32.41 14.96 14.40
CA PRO A 667 -33.69 15.70 14.39
C PRO A 667 -33.47 17.05 13.69
N GLN A 668 -34.30 17.36 12.70
CA GLN A 668 -34.34 18.71 12.12
C GLN A 668 -34.90 19.64 13.21
N GLU A 669 -34.06 20.54 13.74
CA GLU A 669 -34.50 21.59 14.68
C GLU A 669 -35.45 22.60 14.02
#